data_20bb929e837164174d7cb64d6b725dec
#
_entry.id   20bb929e837164174d7cb64d6b725dec
#
_cell.length_a   1.000
_cell.length_b   1.000
_cell.length_c   1.000
_cell.angle_alpha   90.00
_cell.angle_beta   90.00
_cell.angle_gamma   90.00
#
_symmetry.space_group_name_H-M   'P 1'
#
loop_
_entity.id
_entity.type
_entity.pdbx_description
1 polymer ?
#
loop_
_entity_poly.entity_id
_entity_poly.type
_entity_poly.pdbx_seq_one_letter_code
_entity_poly.pdbx_strand_id
1 'polypeptide(L)'
;THSHLRRRLPRGGLIDRSTPLPFTFDGRSYLGFAGDTLASALIANDIGLVGRSFKYHRPRGIFTAGPEEPNALVELRDGPRREPNTRATVIELFDGLVAASQNRWPSLAFDVMAVTGWLSPFFPAGFYYKTFMWPPSFWEKIYEPAIRRAAGLGRAARGGDPDQYDKAFAHCDVLIIGSGPAGLMAAVTAAHAGARVILAEEDFRLGGRLLAERHVVGERDGVSWAAAIEAELASMPDVRIMRRTSVFGVYDHGQYGAVERVSDHLPEPPPHQPRQRFWKIVARRAVLAAGASERPIAFAGNDRPGIMLAGAVRTYLNRFAAAPASRLVVFTNNDDGWRAAADAAEAGLTVEAIVDSRADAQQRLAASASGSARVFFGAKVAAAKGAEALRAVDIIDAKGAAITIACDGLAISGGWNPSLHLTCHLGGKPQWREDIAAFVPQAAPPGMHVAGAANGDLSLSACLKTGAEAGATAAADCGFAARPPAPPSAGDEPVAITPLWWVKGAGKAFVDFQNDVTVDDIAIAEREGFRSVEHLKRYTTLGMATDQGRIGGVTGLAILSELVNRPIPQVGTTTYRPPYTPVALGALAGHHRGKDFRPTRLPPSHQWAEEQGAVMVETGAWLRAQYYPRPGETDWLETVRREVSTVRSA
;
A
#
# COMPACT_ATOMS: atom_id res chain seq x y z
N THR A 1 13.26 7.79 -33.71
CA THR A 1 13.20 6.75 -32.66
C THR A 1 13.43 7.29 -31.23
N HIS A 2 13.67 8.60 -31.03
CA HIS A 2 13.89 9.21 -29.69
C HIS A 2 12.66 9.97 -29.15
N SER A 3 11.43 9.62 -29.53
CA SER A 3 10.21 10.25 -29.00
C SER A 3 9.82 9.75 -27.60
N HIS A 4 10.48 8.73 -27.10
CA HIS A 4 10.28 8.16 -25.76
C HIS A 4 11.12 8.93 -24.73
N LEU A 5 10.72 8.88 -23.47
CA LEU A 5 11.41 9.51 -22.32
C LEU A 5 11.32 11.05 -22.30
N ARG A 6 10.20 11.63 -22.77
CA ARG A 6 9.99 13.09 -22.81
C ARG A 6 10.08 13.77 -21.46
N ARG A 7 9.77 13.05 -20.38
CA ARG A 7 9.80 13.56 -18.99
C ARG A 7 10.92 12.95 -18.15
N ARG A 8 11.88 12.27 -18.78
CA ARG A 8 13.08 11.80 -18.10
C ARG A 8 14.06 12.96 -17.91
N LEU A 9 14.43 13.26 -16.65
CA LEU A 9 15.44 14.25 -16.35
C LEU A 9 16.82 13.78 -16.85
N PRO A 10 17.65 14.67 -17.36
CA PRO A 10 18.94 14.29 -17.98
C PRO A 10 19.96 13.79 -16.96
N ARG A 11 19.81 14.16 -15.69
CA ARG A 11 20.74 13.86 -14.58
C ARG A 11 19.97 13.42 -13.34
N GLY A 12 20.68 12.85 -12.37
CA GLY A 12 20.13 12.41 -11.09
C GLY A 12 19.39 11.10 -11.16
N GLY A 13 18.72 10.76 -10.06
CA GLY A 13 18.04 9.49 -9.85
C GLY A 13 18.98 8.36 -9.45
N LEU A 14 18.38 7.29 -8.95
CA LEU A 14 19.06 6.05 -8.56
C LEU A 14 18.86 4.94 -9.59
N ILE A 15 18.57 5.32 -10.83
CA ILE A 15 18.40 4.42 -11.98
C ILE A 15 19.73 4.20 -12.69
N ASP A 16 19.92 3.03 -13.27
CA ASP A 16 21.09 2.72 -14.11
C ASP A 16 20.76 2.97 -15.59
N ARG A 17 21.24 4.11 -16.10
CA ARG A 17 21.01 4.54 -17.49
C ARG A 17 21.80 3.72 -18.52
N SER A 18 22.79 2.92 -18.08
CA SER A 18 23.54 2.02 -18.95
C SER A 18 22.76 0.74 -19.29
N THR A 19 21.70 0.44 -18.51
CA THR A 19 20.88 -0.76 -18.65
C THR A 19 19.45 -0.39 -19.04
N PRO A 20 19.18 -0.13 -20.34
CA PRO A 20 17.84 0.16 -20.85
C PRO A 20 16.97 -1.10 -20.81
N LEU A 21 15.72 -0.95 -20.38
CA LEU A 21 14.72 -2.01 -20.24
C LEU A 21 13.49 -1.69 -21.10
N PRO A 22 13.32 -2.32 -22.27
CA PRO A 22 12.10 -2.21 -23.04
C PRO A 22 10.93 -2.90 -22.32
N PHE A 23 9.75 -2.28 -22.39
CA PHE A 23 8.52 -2.83 -21.84
C PHE A 23 7.32 -2.43 -22.71
N THR A 24 6.18 -3.08 -22.49
CA THR A 24 4.93 -2.75 -23.18
C THR A 24 3.85 -2.33 -22.20
N PHE A 25 3.08 -1.32 -22.60
CA PHE A 25 1.87 -0.90 -21.91
C PHE A 25 0.74 -0.69 -22.92
N ASP A 26 -0.39 -1.38 -22.73
CA ASP A 26 -1.53 -1.40 -23.69
C ASP A 26 -1.08 -1.73 -25.11
N GLY A 27 -0.14 -2.66 -25.27
CA GLY A 27 0.38 -3.12 -26.57
C GLY A 27 1.32 -2.14 -27.28
N ARG A 28 1.71 -1.04 -26.65
CA ARG A 28 2.73 -0.11 -27.16
C ARG A 28 4.05 -0.30 -26.43
N SER A 29 5.15 -0.23 -27.18
CA SER A 29 6.49 -0.38 -26.63
C SER A 29 7.03 0.94 -26.10
N TYR A 30 7.66 0.87 -24.94
CA TYR A 30 8.29 1.98 -24.23
C TYR A 30 9.66 1.56 -23.72
N LEU A 31 10.43 2.54 -23.21
CA LEU A 31 11.75 2.34 -22.65
C LEU A 31 11.82 2.89 -21.22
N GLY A 32 12.39 2.11 -20.31
CA GLY A 32 12.82 2.52 -18.99
C GLY A 32 14.25 2.08 -18.71
N PHE A 33 14.68 2.14 -17.46
CA PHE A 33 16.03 1.76 -17.05
C PHE A 33 15.99 0.84 -15.83
N ALA A 34 17.06 0.08 -15.62
CA ALA A 34 17.20 -0.71 -14.41
C ALA A 34 17.14 0.22 -13.17
N GLY A 35 16.35 -0.18 -12.17
CA GLY A 35 16.04 0.65 -11.00
C GLY A 35 14.78 1.50 -11.12
N ASP A 36 14.12 1.54 -12.29
CA ASP A 36 12.76 2.08 -12.42
C ASP A 36 11.70 1.14 -11.82
N THR A 37 10.60 1.72 -11.39
CA THR A 37 9.31 1.00 -11.28
C THR A 37 8.53 1.18 -12.58
N LEU A 38 7.49 0.36 -12.81
CA LEU A 38 6.59 0.56 -13.95
C LEU A 38 5.99 1.99 -13.92
N ALA A 39 5.60 2.48 -12.76
CA ALA A 39 5.05 3.83 -12.60
C ALA A 39 6.05 4.92 -13.00
N SER A 40 7.30 4.85 -12.53
CA SER A 40 8.32 5.84 -12.88
C SER A 40 8.68 5.80 -14.37
N ALA A 41 8.71 4.60 -14.97
CA ALA A 41 8.93 4.44 -16.40
C ALA A 41 7.76 5.00 -17.23
N LEU A 42 6.51 4.82 -16.80
CA LEU A 42 5.33 5.41 -17.46
C LEU A 42 5.38 6.95 -17.40
N ILE A 43 5.65 7.53 -16.22
CA ILE A 43 5.83 8.99 -16.07
C ILE A 43 6.94 9.50 -16.99
N ALA A 44 8.09 8.85 -17.01
CA ALA A 44 9.23 9.23 -17.86
C ALA A 44 8.88 9.23 -19.36
N ASN A 45 7.93 8.41 -19.77
CA ASN A 45 7.41 8.33 -21.14
C ASN A 45 6.18 9.23 -21.39
N ASP A 46 5.84 10.12 -20.46
CA ASP A 46 4.69 11.04 -20.53
C ASP A 46 3.33 10.31 -20.56
N ILE A 47 3.23 9.17 -19.88
CA ILE A 47 2.00 8.39 -19.72
C ILE A 47 1.37 8.73 -18.39
N GLY A 48 0.42 9.66 -18.40
CA GLY A 48 -0.29 10.09 -17.19
C GLY A 48 -1.60 9.34 -16.91
N LEU A 49 -2.26 8.82 -17.94
CA LEU A 49 -3.51 8.05 -17.83
C LEU A 49 -3.18 6.55 -17.81
N VAL A 50 -3.48 5.85 -16.72
CA VAL A 50 -3.07 4.45 -16.51
C VAL A 50 -4.22 3.49 -16.27
N GLY A 51 -5.43 3.99 -16.07
CA GLY A 51 -6.61 3.15 -15.84
C GLY A 51 -7.90 3.94 -15.75
N ARG A 52 -9.00 3.25 -15.52
CA ARG A 52 -10.32 3.81 -15.23
C ARG A 52 -10.82 3.33 -13.87
N SER A 53 -11.64 4.14 -13.20
CA SER A 53 -12.09 3.83 -11.86
C SER A 53 -13.19 2.77 -11.84
N PHE A 54 -13.42 2.23 -10.67
CA PHE A 54 -14.33 1.14 -10.37
C PHE A 54 -15.81 1.47 -10.66
N LYS A 55 -16.30 2.61 -10.15
CA LYS A 55 -17.74 2.94 -10.12
C LYS A 55 -18.12 3.92 -11.23
N TYR A 56 -17.30 4.93 -11.45
CA TYR A 56 -17.61 6.02 -12.35
C TYR A 56 -16.79 5.99 -13.65
N HIS A 57 -15.89 5.04 -13.83
CA HIS A 57 -14.97 5.00 -14.98
C HIS A 57 -14.22 6.33 -15.20
N ARG A 58 -13.99 7.08 -14.12
CA ARG A 58 -13.18 8.30 -14.18
C ARG A 58 -11.74 7.99 -14.57
N PRO A 59 -11.03 8.90 -15.24
CA PRO A 59 -9.61 8.71 -15.57
C PRO A 59 -8.79 8.53 -14.30
N ARG A 60 -7.87 7.55 -14.29
CA ARG A 60 -6.91 7.29 -13.21
C ARG A 60 -5.49 7.56 -13.66
N GLY A 61 -4.77 8.41 -12.89
CA GLY A 61 -3.34 8.62 -13.02
C GLY A 61 -2.55 7.89 -11.95
N ILE A 62 -1.28 8.24 -11.81
CA ILE A 62 -0.39 7.78 -10.74
C ILE A 62 -0.49 8.81 -9.61
N PHE A 63 -0.85 8.37 -8.40
CA PHE A 63 -1.14 9.26 -7.29
C PHE A 63 -0.05 9.26 -6.21
N THR A 64 0.58 8.11 -5.99
CA THR A 64 1.66 7.92 -5.02
C THR A 64 2.90 7.31 -5.68
N ALA A 65 3.92 6.99 -4.89
CA ALA A 65 5.12 6.30 -5.38
C ALA A 65 5.42 5.00 -4.62
N GLY A 66 4.51 4.55 -3.78
CA GLY A 66 4.69 3.41 -2.87
C GLY A 66 3.55 2.39 -2.91
N PRO A 67 3.51 1.48 -1.93
CA PRO A 67 2.52 0.41 -1.85
C PRO A 67 1.12 0.89 -1.48
N GLU A 68 0.95 2.15 -1.10
CA GLU A 68 -0.32 2.79 -0.81
C GLU A 68 -1.08 3.25 -2.06
N GLU A 69 -0.53 3.06 -3.28
CA GLU A 69 -1.09 3.53 -4.55
C GLU A 69 -2.54 3.07 -4.76
N PRO A 70 -3.50 4.00 -4.87
CA PRO A 70 -4.91 3.65 -5.03
C PRO A 70 -5.38 3.63 -6.48
N ASN A 71 -4.71 4.31 -7.40
CA ASN A 71 -5.19 4.58 -8.74
C ASN A 71 -4.49 3.76 -9.84
N ALA A 72 -3.16 3.65 -9.77
CA ALA A 72 -2.35 3.00 -10.80
C ALA A 72 -2.34 1.47 -10.65
N LEU A 73 -3.53 0.87 -10.75
CA LEU A 73 -3.73 -0.57 -10.74
C LEU A 73 -3.75 -1.08 -12.19
N VAL A 74 -2.87 -2.02 -12.51
CA VAL A 74 -2.68 -2.56 -13.85
C VAL A 74 -2.82 -4.07 -13.86
N GLU A 75 -3.07 -4.65 -15.04
CA GLU A 75 -2.84 -6.06 -15.31
C GLU A 75 -1.37 -6.25 -15.66
N LEU A 76 -0.67 -7.08 -14.90
CA LEU A 76 0.72 -7.42 -15.12
C LEU A 76 0.81 -8.79 -15.82
N ARG A 77 1.72 -8.92 -16.78
CA ARG A 77 1.92 -10.10 -17.61
C ARG A 77 0.68 -10.47 -18.44
N ASP A 78 0.76 -11.56 -19.16
CA ASP A 78 -0.31 -12.09 -19.99
C ASP A 78 -0.50 -13.60 -19.79
N GLY A 79 -1.46 -14.16 -20.52
CA GLY A 79 -1.74 -15.60 -20.50
C GLY A 79 -2.00 -16.14 -19.08
N PRO A 80 -1.43 -17.31 -18.77
CA PRO A 80 -1.59 -17.95 -17.44
C PRO A 80 -0.97 -17.20 -16.28
N ARG A 81 0.02 -16.33 -16.55
CA ARG A 81 0.70 -15.51 -15.54
C ARG A 81 0.05 -14.14 -15.31
N ARG A 82 -1.07 -13.84 -15.97
CA ARG A 82 -1.77 -12.57 -15.82
C ARG A 82 -2.17 -12.33 -14.36
N GLU A 83 -1.82 -11.17 -13.85
CA GLU A 83 -2.13 -10.73 -12.48
C GLU A 83 -2.79 -9.35 -12.52
N PRO A 84 -4.09 -9.26 -12.21
CA PRO A 84 -4.81 -7.99 -12.17
C PRO A 84 -4.56 -7.25 -10.85
N ASN A 85 -4.98 -5.98 -10.80
CA ASN A 85 -4.96 -5.13 -9.62
C ASN A 85 -3.56 -4.96 -9.00
N THR A 86 -2.51 -5.09 -9.81
CA THR A 86 -1.13 -4.89 -9.37
C THR A 86 -0.78 -3.41 -9.45
N ARG A 87 -0.20 -2.86 -8.38
CA ARG A 87 0.17 -1.45 -8.32
C ARG A 87 1.42 -1.18 -9.13
N ALA A 88 1.33 -0.30 -10.12
CA ALA A 88 2.47 0.06 -10.97
C ALA A 88 3.67 0.63 -10.19
N THR A 89 3.41 1.20 -9.02
CA THR A 89 4.42 1.81 -8.14
C THR A 89 5.33 0.82 -7.44
N VAL A 90 4.91 -0.44 -7.30
CA VAL A 90 5.70 -1.50 -6.63
C VAL A 90 6.25 -2.55 -7.58
N ILE A 91 5.93 -2.44 -8.88
CA ILE A 91 6.48 -3.31 -9.92
C ILE A 91 7.87 -2.79 -10.29
N GLU A 92 8.90 -3.51 -9.92
CA GLU A 92 10.26 -3.27 -10.40
C GLU A 92 10.32 -3.58 -11.90
N LEU A 93 10.83 -2.66 -12.70
CA LEU A 93 10.88 -2.82 -14.14
C LEU A 93 11.88 -3.88 -14.53
N PHE A 94 11.51 -4.76 -15.46
CA PHE A 94 12.38 -5.77 -16.04
C PHE A 94 12.22 -5.82 -17.56
N ASP A 95 13.19 -6.38 -18.25
CA ASP A 95 13.22 -6.49 -19.70
C ASP A 95 12.04 -7.32 -20.21
N GLY A 96 11.32 -6.78 -21.21
CA GLY A 96 10.15 -7.44 -21.79
C GLY A 96 8.89 -7.42 -20.91
N LEU A 97 8.83 -6.61 -19.85
CA LEU A 97 7.63 -6.48 -19.01
C LEU A 97 6.40 -6.12 -19.86
N VAL A 98 5.32 -6.88 -19.68
CA VAL A 98 4.03 -6.64 -20.31
C VAL A 98 3.04 -6.18 -19.25
N ALA A 99 2.44 -5.01 -19.47
CA ALA A 99 1.38 -4.48 -18.61
C ALA A 99 0.24 -3.90 -19.44
N ALA A 100 -0.95 -3.89 -18.86
CA ALA A 100 -2.14 -3.30 -19.48
C ALA A 100 -2.98 -2.54 -18.47
N SER A 101 -3.65 -1.49 -18.92
CA SER A 101 -4.61 -0.74 -18.13
C SER A 101 -5.87 -1.56 -17.83
N GLN A 102 -6.53 -1.27 -16.72
CA GLN A 102 -7.77 -1.93 -16.31
C GLN A 102 -9.00 -1.05 -16.48
N ASN A 103 -10.18 -1.67 -16.45
CA ASN A 103 -11.49 -1.01 -16.44
C ASN A 103 -11.75 -0.11 -17.63
N ARG A 104 -11.45 -0.55 -18.82
CA ARG A 104 -11.72 0.20 -20.06
C ARG A 104 -12.42 -0.64 -21.10
N TRP A 105 -13.24 0.00 -21.91
CA TRP A 105 -13.81 -0.59 -23.12
C TRP A 105 -14.23 0.47 -24.13
N PRO A 106 -13.81 0.43 -25.40
CA PRO A 106 -12.83 -0.51 -25.97
C PRO A 106 -11.37 -0.14 -25.68
N SER A 107 -11.06 1.11 -25.35
CA SER A 107 -9.69 1.59 -25.10
C SER A 107 -9.63 2.54 -23.90
N LEU A 108 -8.42 2.80 -23.40
CA LEU A 108 -8.21 3.71 -22.28
C LEU A 108 -8.56 5.17 -22.64
N ALA A 109 -8.21 5.61 -23.84
CA ALA A 109 -8.52 6.96 -24.34
C ALA A 109 -10.00 7.14 -24.71
N PHE A 110 -10.66 6.06 -25.16
CA PHE A 110 -12.07 6.08 -25.50
C PHE A 110 -12.79 4.96 -24.74
N ASP A 111 -13.32 5.30 -23.58
CA ASP A 111 -14.04 4.37 -22.71
C ASP A 111 -15.55 4.66 -22.75
N VAL A 112 -16.30 3.77 -23.41
CA VAL A 112 -17.76 3.90 -23.52
C VAL A 112 -18.44 3.81 -22.14
N MET A 113 -17.83 3.04 -21.20
CA MET A 113 -18.36 2.91 -19.85
C MET A 113 -18.23 4.18 -19.01
N ALA A 114 -17.47 5.20 -19.47
CA ALA A 114 -17.40 6.51 -18.83
C ALA A 114 -18.78 7.23 -18.74
N VAL A 115 -19.78 6.75 -19.49
CA VAL A 115 -21.18 7.18 -19.34
C VAL A 115 -21.72 6.97 -17.91
N THR A 116 -21.18 5.99 -17.16
CA THR A 116 -21.54 5.78 -15.75
C THR A 116 -21.22 6.99 -14.88
N GLY A 117 -20.23 7.79 -15.26
CA GLY A 117 -19.93 9.06 -14.59
C GLY A 117 -21.08 10.09 -14.71
N TRP A 118 -21.78 10.14 -15.85
CA TRP A 118 -22.97 10.99 -16.04
C TRP A 118 -24.17 10.45 -15.27
N LEU A 119 -24.26 9.13 -15.15
CA LEU A 119 -25.30 8.46 -14.37
C LEU A 119 -24.99 8.44 -12.86
N SER A 120 -23.94 9.11 -12.43
CA SER A 120 -23.47 9.12 -11.03
C SER A 120 -24.54 9.46 -9.97
N PRO A 121 -25.57 10.28 -10.24
CA PRO A 121 -26.64 10.51 -9.26
C PRO A 121 -27.43 9.24 -8.89
N PHE A 122 -27.43 8.22 -9.75
CA PHE A 122 -28.08 6.93 -9.49
C PHE A 122 -27.19 5.93 -8.72
N PHE A 123 -25.93 6.29 -8.51
CA PHE A 123 -24.94 5.44 -7.83
C PHE A 123 -24.36 6.07 -6.54
N PRO A 124 -25.14 6.73 -5.66
CA PRO A 124 -24.64 7.20 -4.38
C PRO A 124 -24.34 6.02 -3.46
N ALA A 125 -23.74 6.28 -2.30
CA ALA A 125 -23.58 5.27 -1.26
C ALA A 125 -24.91 4.56 -0.97
N GLY A 126 -24.86 3.24 -0.81
CA GLY A 126 -26.06 2.42 -0.58
C GLY A 126 -26.96 2.20 -1.81
N PHE A 127 -26.53 2.54 -3.03
CA PHE A 127 -27.34 2.38 -4.24
C PHE A 127 -27.86 0.95 -4.45
N TYR A 128 -27.12 -0.07 -4.02
CA TYR A 128 -27.55 -1.48 -4.05
C TYR A 128 -28.88 -1.71 -3.32
N TYR A 129 -29.10 -0.98 -2.23
CA TYR A 129 -30.31 -1.08 -1.41
C TYR A 129 -31.45 -0.14 -1.86
N LYS A 130 -31.22 0.69 -2.86
CA LYS A 130 -32.16 1.73 -3.29
C LYS A 130 -32.57 1.61 -4.75
N THR A 131 -31.60 1.42 -5.65
CA THR A 131 -31.81 1.55 -7.10
C THR A 131 -32.18 0.23 -7.77
N PHE A 132 -31.65 -0.90 -7.30
CA PHE A 132 -31.77 -2.21 -7.97
C PHE A 132 -32.57 -3.24 -7.16
N MET A 133 -33.53 -2.77 -6.36
CA MET A 133 -34.32 -3.65 -5.49
C MET A 133 -35.56 -4.22 -6.16
N TRP A 134 -35.97 -3.67 -7.29
CA TRP A 134 -37.20 -4.10 -7.96
C TRP A 134 -36.99 -4.34 -9.45
N PRO A 135 -37.52 -5.43 -10.05
CA PRO A 135 -38.14 -6.60 -9.37
C PRO A 135 -37.06 -7.43 -8.63
N PRO A 136 -37.36 -8.01 -7.45
CA PRO A 136 -36.37 -8.76 -6.65
C PRO A 136 -35.73 -9.92 -7.40
N SER A 137 -36.48 -10.59 -8.28
CA SER A 137 -35.98 -11.71 -9.10
C SER A 137 -34.90 -11.31 -10.12
N PHE A 138 -34.75 -10.00 -10.41
CA PHE A 138 -33.74 -9.50 -11.35
C PHE A 138 -32.37 -9.33 -10.69
N TRP A 139 -32.31 -9.32 -9.35
CA TRP A 139 -31.04 -9.13 -8.66
C TRP A 139 -30.00 -10.16 -9.09
N GLU A 140 -30.27 -11.45 -8.90
CA GLU A 140 -29.31 -12.50 -9.21
C GLU A 140 -29.09 -12.72 -10.72
N LYS A 141 -30.13 -12.47 -11.52
CA LYS A 141 -30.09 -12.82 -12.95
C LYS A 141 -29.60 -11.70 -13.85
N ILE A 142 -29.81 -10.44 -13.46
CA ILE A 142 -29.56 -9.27 -14.32
C ILE A 142 -28.66 -8.25 -13.63
N TYR A 143 -29.08 -7.73 -12.46
CA TYR A 143 -28.42 -6.57 -11.85
C TYR A 143 -27.02 -6.93 -11.34
N GLU A 144 -26.90 -7.96 -10.51
CA GLU A 144 -25.62 -8.39 -9.95
C GLU A 144 -24.61 -8.77 -11.05
N PRO A 145 -24.93 -9.61 -12.04
CA PRO A 145 -24.01 -9.93 -13.14
C PRO A 145 -23.59 -8.71 -13.96
N ALA A 146 -24.49 -7.76 -14.20
CA ALA A 146 -24.19 -6.53 -14.93
C ALA A 146 -23.26 -5.62 -14.11
N ILE A 147 -23.58 -5.40 -12.83
CA ILE A 147 -22.77 -4.60 -11.92
C ILE A 147 -21.38 -5.21 -11.73
N ARG A 148 -21.27 -6.51 -11.52
CA ARG A 148 -20.00 -7.22 -11.38
C ARG A 148 -19.13 -7.10 -12.63
N ARG A 149 -19.72 -7.15 -13.83
CA ARG A 149 -18.97 -6.92 -15.09
C ARG A 149 -18.52 -5.47 -15.23
N ALA A 150 -19.36 -4.53 -14.85
CA ALA A 150 -19.05 -3.10 -14.90
C ALA A 150 -18.04 -2.67 -13.84
N ALA A 151 -17.97 -3.38 -12.71
CA ALA A 151 -17.10 -3.07 -11.59
C ALA A 151 -15.59 -3.16 -11.88
N GLY A 152 -15.22 -3.85 -12.96
CA GLY A 152 -13.88 -3.78 -13.53
C GLY A 152 -12.72 -4.06 -12.58
N LEU A 153 -12.86 -5.08 -11.72
CA LEU A 153 -11.81 -5.50 -10.78
C LEU A 153 -10.65 -6.28 -11.44
N GLY A 154 -10.44 -6.10 -12.75
CA GLY A 154 -9.49 -6.87 -13.52
C GLY A 154 -10.00 -8.26 -13.90
N ARG A 155 -9.22 -9.00 -14.65
CA ARG A 155 -9.56 -10.35 -15.10
C ARG A 155 -8.51 -11.34 -14.64
N ALA A 156 -8.92 -12.34 -13.86
CA ALA A 156 -8.04 -13.44 -13.49
C ALA A 156 -7.59 -14.23 -14.74
N ALA A 157 -6.41 -14.84 -14.66
CA ALA A 157 -5.95 -15.78 -15.66
C ALA A 157 -6.92 -16.97 -15.78
N ARG A 158 -7.10 -17.50 -17.01
CA ARG A 158 -7.96 -18.67 -17.27
C ARG A 158 -7.20 -19.99 -17.30
N GLY A 159 -5.88 -19.93 -17.52
CA GLY A 159 -5.00 -21.09 -17.51
C GLY A 159 -4.48 -21.41 -16.11
N GLY A 160 -3.95 -22.62 -15.92
CA GLY A 160 -3.21 -22.97 -14.70
C GLY A 160 -1.96 -22.10 -14.57
N ASP A 161 -1.72 -21.59 -13.37
CA ASP A 161 -0.52 -20.80 -13.06
C ASP A 161 0.72 -21.71 -13.16
N PRO A 162 1.69 -21.42 -14.06
CA PRO A 162 2.89 -22.23 -14.23
C PRO A 162 3.93 -22.00 -13.14
N ASP A 163 3.81 -20.89 -12.39
CA ASP A 163 4.80 -20.49 -11.40
C ASP A 163 4.66 -21.32 -10.11
N GLN A 164 5.78 -21.48 -9.41
CA GLN A 164 5.82 -22.16 -8.13
C GLN A 164 5.88 -21.15 -6.98
N TYR A 165 5.34 -21.56 -5.86
CA TYR A 165 5.30 -20.78 -4.63
C TYR A 165 5.78 -21.65 -3.48
N ASP A 166 6.44 -21.03 -2.51
CA ASP A 166 7.09 -21.71 -1.41
C ASP A 166 6.61 -21.18 -0.06
N LYS A 167 6.74 -21.99 0.99
CA LYS A 167 6.51 -21.62 2.38
C LYS A 167 7.74 -21.98 3.20
N ALA A 168 8.20 -21.03 3.99
CA ALA A 168 9.41 -21.20 4.78
C ALA A 168 9.25 -20.61 6.19
N PHE A 169 10.12 -21.05 7.08
CA PHE A 169 10.23 -20.56 8.43
C PHE A 169 11.55 -19.82 8.61
N ALA A 170 11.54 -18.77 9.42
CA ALA A 170 12.73 -18.08 9.87
C ALA A 170 12.64 -17.77 11.37
N HIS A 171 13.79 -17.72 12.03
CA HIS A 171 13.90 -17.46 13.45
C HIS A 171 14.99 -16.41 13.69
N CYS A 172 14.68 -15.42 14.55
CA CYS A 172 15.65 -14.40 14.94
C CYS A 172 15.44 -13.95 16.38
N ASP A 173 16.41 -13.24 16.93
CA ASP A 173 16.26 -12.57 18.21
C ASP A 173 15.47 -11.27 17.99
N VAL A 174 15.84 -10.46 16.98
CA VAL A 174 15.18 -9.19 16.68
C VAL A 174 14.76 -9.13 15.21
N LEU A 175 13.47 -8.93 14.96
CA LEU A 175 12.92 -8.65 13.64
C LEU A 175 12.75 -7.13 13.49
N ILE A 176 13.40 -6.54 12.49
CA ILE A 176 13.22 -5.14 12.12
C ILE A 176 12.30 -5.06 10.91
N ILE A 177 11.22 -4.29 11.01
CA ILE A 177 10.20 -4.15 9.95
C ILE A 177 10.30 -2.75 9.35
N GLY A 178 10.83 -2.67 8.14
CA GLY A 178 11.15 -1.42 7.43
C GLY A 178 12.60 -1.01 7.58
N SER A 179 13.20 -0.53 6.48
CA SER A 179 14.61 -0.13 6.40
C SER A 179 14.81 1.38 6.16
N GLY A 180 13.85 2.20 6.60
CA GLY A 180 14.04 3.64 6.68
C GLY A 180 15.11 4.03 7.73
N PRO A 181 15.37 5.32 7.96
CA PRO A 181 16.40 5.76 8.91
C PRO A 181 16.28 5.10 10.28
N ALA A 182 15.06 5.00 10.83
CA ALA A 182 14.82 4.36 12.11
C ALA A 182 15.12 2.86 12.08
N GLY A 183 14.68 2.16 11.02
CA GLY A 183 14.92 0.73 10.88
C GLY A 183 16.39 0.37 10.68
N LEU A 184 17.12 1.15 9.90
CA LEU A 184 18.58 0.97 9.71
C LEU A 184 19.34 1.18 11.02
N MET A 185 19.01 2.23 11.78
CA MET A 185 19.61 2.45 13.10
C MET A 185 19.25 1.34 14.10
N ALA A 186 18.00 0.87 14.10
CA ALA A 186 17.60 -0.25 14.95
C ALA A 186 18.34 -1.54 14.60
N ALA A 187 18.46 -1.84 13.30
CA ALA A 187 19.13 -3.05 12.83
C ALA A 187 20.62 -3.06 13.19
N VAL A 188 21.35 -1.98 12.89
CA VAL A 188 22.80 -1.92 13.17
C VAL A 188 23.06 -1.92 14.68
N THR A 189 22.21 -1.26 15.49
CA THR A 189 22.35 -1.25 16.95
C THR A 189 22.14 -2.63 17.55
N ALA A 190 21.09 -3.36 17.13
CA ALA A 190 20.82 -4.71 17.62
C ALA A 190 21.89 -5.71 17.14
N ALA A 191 22.38 -5.57 15.90
CA ALA A 191 23.42 -6.43 15.35
C ALA A 191 24.77 -6.24 16.07
N HIS A 192 25.17 -5.00 16.35
CA HIS A 192 26.38 -4.72 17.14
C HIS A 192 26.33 -5.29 18.55
N ALA A 193 25.14 -5.43 19.13
CA ALA A 193 24.97 -6.08 20.42
C ALA A 193 25.10 -7.62 20.35
N GLY A 194 25.21 -8.20 19.14
CA GLY A 194 25.34 -9.64 18.92
C GLY A 194 24.03 -10.38 18.75
N ALA A 195 22.90 -9.68 18.58
CA ALA A 195 21.62 -10.31 18.31
C ALA A 195 21.55 -10.85 16.85
N ARG A 196 20.86 -11.98 16.67
CA ARG A 196 20.50 -12.44 15.31
C ARG A 196 19.37 -11.57 14.78
N VAL A 197 19.64 -10.79 13.73
CA VAL A 197 18.73 -9.80 13.18
C VAL A 197 18.19 -10.23 11.83
N ILE A 198 16.87 -10.11 11.65
CA ILE A 198 16.23 -10.10 10.33
C ILE A 198 15.74 -8.67 10.08
N LEU A 199 16.22 -8.05 8.99
CA LEU A 199 15.74 -6.78 8.48
C LEU A 199 14.85 -7.05 7.27
N ALA A 200 13.52 -6.85 7.42
CA ALA A 200 12.56 -7.03 6.34
C ALA A 200 12.18 -5.68 5.71
N GLU A 201 12.38 -5.57 4.40
CA GLU A 201 12.08 -4.39 3.60
C GLU A 201 11.21 -4.74 2.40
N GLU A 202 10.09 -4.01 2.23
CA GLU A 202 9.17 -4.29 1.12
C GLU A 202 9.67 -3.72 -0.22
N ASP A 203 10.53 -2.71 -0.21
CA ASP A 203 11.19 -2.18 -1.39
C ASP A 203 12.37 -3.08 -1.84
N PHE A 204 12.83 -2.90 -3.06
CA PHE A 204 14.05 -3.55 -3.58
C PHE A 204 15.34 -2.80 -3.17
N ARG A 205 15.23 -1.61 -2.57
CA ARG A 205 16.33 -0.81 -2.00
C ARG A 205 16.06 -0.46 -0.54
N LEU A 206 17.10 -0.46 0.27
CA LEU A 206 17.05 0.04 1.64
C LEU A 206 17.21 1.56 1.66
N GLY A 207 16.67 2.22 2.70
CA GLY A 207 16.82 3.65 2.93
C GLY A 207 15.51 4.40 3.17
N GLY A 208 14.36 3.85 2.73
CA GLY A 208 13.05 4.49 2.91
C GLY A 208 13.02 5.91 2.34
N ARG A 209 12.64 6.92 3.15
CA ARG A 209 12.56 8.32 2.73
C ARG A 209 13.91 8.89 2.25
N LEU A 210 15.05 8.36 2.70
CA LEU A 210 16.36 8.82 2.26
C LEU A 210 16.63 8.61 0.77
N LEU A 211 15.88 7.70 0.12
CA LEU A 211 15.96 7.47 -1.32
C LEU A 211 15.27 8.57 -2.15
N ALA A 212 14.34 9.30 -1.53
CA ALA A 212 13.48 10.29 -2.19
C ALA A 212 13.76 11.72 -1.75
N GLU A 213 14.40 11.92 -0.58
CA GLU A 213 14.58 13.21 0.03
C GLU A 213 16.08 13.57 0.11
N ARG A 214 16.39 14.85 -0.04
CA ARG A 214 17.77 15.33 -0.03
C ARG A 214 18.20 15.70 1.38
N HIS A 215 18.60 14.70 2.14
CA HIS A 215 19.09 14.85 3.50
C HIS A 215 20.58 14.56 3.61
N VAL A 216 21.21 15.17 4.59
CA VAL A 216 22.56 14.85 5.05
C VAL A 216 22.44 14.14 6.39
N VAL A 217 23.12 13.01 6.54
CA VAL A 217 23.20 12.21 7.77
C VAL A 217 24.66 12.07 8.16
N GLY A 218 25.04 12.72 9.24
CA GLY A 218 26.45 12.91 9.58
C GLY A 218 27.15 13.77 8.51
N GLU A 219 28.15 13.19 7.85
CA GLU A 219 28.91 13.84 6.77
C GLU A 219 28.53 13.34 5.36
N ARG A 220 27.51 12.47 5.25
CA ARG A 220 27.12 11.80 4.00
C ARG A 220 25.73 12.25 3.56
N ASP A 221 25.49 12.22 2.25
CA ASP A 221 24.10 12.26 1.76
C ASP A 221 23.34 11.02 2.24
N GLY A 222 22.02 11.16 2.36
CA GLY A 222 21.19 10.11 2.96
C GLY A 222 21.25 8.77 2.22
N VAL A 223 21.37 8.77 0.89
CA VAL A 223 21.47 7.54 0.08
C VAL A 223 22.78 6.83 0.35
N SER A 224 23.90 7.58 0.35
CA SER A 224 25.23 7.05 0.63
C SER A 224 25.35 6.53 2.07
N TRP A 225 24.70 7.22 3.03
CA TRP A 225 24.64 6.75 4.41
C TRP A 225 23.88 5.42 4.52
N ALA A 226 22.70 5.33 3.90
CA ALA A 226 21.91 4.10 3.91
C ALA A 226 22.67 2.92 3.27
N ALA A 227 23.34 3.17 2.15
CA ALA A 227 24.17 2.15 1.49
C ALA A 227 25.35 1.69 2.35
N ALA A 228 25.97 2.59 3.12
CA ALA A 228 27.05 2.22 4.05
C ALA A 228 26.54 1.33 5.19
N ILE A 229 25.41 1.67 5.80
CA ILE A 229 24.79 0.83 6.84
C ILE A 229 24.36 -0.52 6.27
N GLU A 230 23.81 -0.55 5.05
CA GLU A 230 23.47 -1.80 4.37
C GLU A 230 24.70 -2.70 4.16
N ALA A 231 25.81 -2.14 3.68
CA ALA A 231 27.06 -2.88 3.48
C ALA A 231 27.63 -3.41 4.81
N GLU A 232 27.55 -2.62 5.88
CA GLU A 232 27.93 -3.04 7.22
C GLU A 232 27.10 -4.21 7.71
N LEU A 233 25.76 -4.11 7.66
CA LEU A 233 24.82 -5.17 8.04
C LEU A 233 25.03 -6.45 7.20
N ALA A 234 25.27 -6.32 5.91
CA ALA A 234 25.51 -7.44 5.00
C ALA A 234 26.82 -8.19 5.31
N SER A 235 27.79 -7.54 5.96
CA SER A 235 29.05 -8.17 6.39
C SER A 235 28.92 -8.99 7.68
N MET A 236 27.83 -8.84 8.43
CA MET A 236 27.61 -9.51 9.71
C MET A 236 26.96 -10.89 9.53
N PRO A 237 27.55 -11.99 10.02
CA PRO A 237 27.07 -13.35 9.76
C PRO A 237 25.68 -13.63 10.37
N ASP A 238 25.32 -12.96 11.47
CA ASP A 238 24.05 -13.13 12.18
C ASP A 238 22.96 -12.16 11.72
N VAL A 239 23.20 -11.44 10.62
CA VAL A 239 22.23 -10.51 10.02
C VAL A 239 21.72 -11.03 8.69
N ARG A 240 20.41 -11.05 8.53
CA ARG A 240 19.75 -11.37 7.28
C ARG A 240 18.94 -10.18 6.78
N ILE A 241 19.30 -9.66 5.62
CA ILE A 241 18.54 -8.61 4.91
C ILE A 241 17.57 -9.29 3.94
N MET A 242 16.26 -9.04 4.12
CA MET A 242 15.19 -9.55 3.27
C MET A 242 14.53 -8.39 2.53
N ARG A 243 15.04 -8.10 1.31
CA ARG A 243 14.43 -7.13 0.40
C ARG A 243 13.19 -7.71 -0.26
N ARG A 244 12.34 -6.85 -0.82
CA ARG A 244 11.09 -7.24 -1.50
C ARG A 244 10.18 -8.08 -0.60
N THR A 245 10.28 -7.88 0.72
CA THR A 245 9.60 -8.67 1.74
C THR A 245 8.67 -7.80 2.57
N SER A 246 7.37 -7.97 2.36
CA SER A 246 6.33 -7.25 3.10
C SER A 246 5.87 -8.08 4.30
N VAL A 247 6.04 -7.54 5.51
CA VAL A 247 5.45 -8.11 6.73
C VAL A 247 4.00 -7.64 6.81
N PHE A 248 3.06 -8.55 6.61
CA PHE A 248 1.64 -8.24 6.48
C PHE A 248 0.80 -8.57 7.71
N GLY A 249 1.34 -9.33 8.66
CA GLY A 249 0.57 -9.77 9.81
C GLY A 249 1.41 -10.08 11.04
N VAL A 250 0.81 -9.82 12.21
CA VAL A 250 1.31 -10.16 13.54
C VAL A 250 0.34 -11.14 14.18
N TYR A 251 0.86 -12.20 14.75
CA TYR A 251 0.12 -13.29 15.37
C TYR A 251 0.69 -13.61 16.77
N ASP A 252 0.00 -14.48 17.51
CA ASP A 252 0.40 -14.87 18.84
C ASP A 252 1.81 -15.46 18.90
N HIS A 253 2.43 -15.39 20.07
CA HIS A 253 3.74 -15.98 20.37
C HIS A 253 4.90 -15.48 19.50
N GLY A 254 4.89 -14.19 19.11
CA GLY A 254 5.98 -13.58 18.33
C GLY A 254 6.06 -14.08 16.90
N GLN A 255 4.95 -14.55 16.33
CA GLN A 255 4.89 -14.95 14.94
C GLN A 255 4.51 -13.79 14.03
N TYR A 256 5.21 -13.70 12.90
CA TYR A 256 4.98 -12.69 11.86
C TYR A 256 4.80 -13.39 10.52
N GLY A 257 3.78 -12.98 9.78
CA GLY A 257 3.58 -13.40 8.40
C GLY A 257 4.22 -12.40 7.46
N ALA A 258 5.03 -12.88 6.51
CA ALA A 258 5.63 -12.05 5.49
C ALA A 258 5.57 -12.71 4.11
N VAL A 259 5.55 -11.91 3.05
CA VAL A 259 5.67 -12.35 1.66
C VAL A 259 6.90 -11.73 1.03
N GLU A 260 7.78 -12.58 0.55
CA GLU A 260 8.95 -12.22 -0.25
C GLU A 260 8.63 -12.39 -1.74
N ARG A 261 8.82 -11.36 -2.53
CA ARG A 261 8.73 -11.36 -3.99
C ARG A 261 10.06 -11.82 -4.58
N VAL A 262 10.31 -13.15 -4.56
CA VAL A 262 11.62 -13.74 -4.90
C VAL A 262 11.99 -13.46 -6.35
N SER A 263 11.04 -13.65 -7.28
CA SER A 263 11.29 -13.57 -8.73
C SER A 263 10.29 -12.69 -9.47
N ASP A 264 9.48 -11.87 -8.77
CA ASP A 264 8.50 -10.98 -9.41
C ASP A 264 9.15 -9.91 -10.29
N HIS A 265 10.42 -9.58 -10.04
CA HIS A 265 11.23 -8.63 -10.80
C HIS A 265 11.92 -9.25 -12.01
N LEU A 266 11.58 -10.49 -12.36
CA LEU A 266 12.13 -11.22 -13.50
C LEU A 266 11.01 -11.58 -14.48
N PRO A 267 11.32 -11.74 -15.78
CA PRO A 267 10.35 -12.21 -16.78
C PRO A 267 9.73 -13.55 -16.38
N GLU A 268 10.57 -14.49 -15.96
CA GLU A 268 10.19 -15.82 -15.47
C GLU A 268 11.06 -16.18 -14.26
N PRO A 269 10.50 -16.91 -13.29
CA PRO A 269 11.30 -17.46 -12.20
C PRO A 269 12.40 -18.37 -12.74
N PRO A 270 13.65 -18.26 -12.25
CA PRO A 270 14.71 -19.21 -12.58
C PRO A 270 14.34 -20.64 -12.13
N PRO A 271 14.93 -21.68 -12.75
CA PRO A 271 14.73 -23.07 -12.30
C PRO A 271 14.95 -23.22 -10.80
N HIS A 272 14.04 -23.93 -10.13
CA HIS A 272 14.07 -24.22 -8.69
C HIS A 272 13.91 -22.99 -7.78
N GLN A 273 13.54 -21.83 -8.30
CA GLN A 273 13.16 -20.66 -7.49
C GLN A 273 11.66 -20.44 -7.53
N PRO A 274 11.03 -20.13 -6.38
CA PRO A 274 9.63 -19.75 -6.37
C PRO A 274 9.46 -18.34 -6.91
N ARG A 275 8.28 -18.04 -7.43
CA ARG A 275 7.90 -16.66 -7.76
C ARG A 275 7.80 -15.81 -6.49
N GLN A 276 7.09 -16.33 -5.49
CA GLN A 276 6.95 -15.71 -4.18
C GLN A 276 7.10 -16.76 -3.08
N ARG A 277 7.55 -16.32 -1.91
CA ARG A 277 7.69 -17.17 -0.73
C ARG A 277 6.92 -16.57 0.44
N PHE A 278 6.11 -17.40 1.06
CA PHE A 278 5.43 -17.07 2.30
C PHE A 278 6.33 -17.44 3.48
N TRP A 279 6.67 -16.45 4.28
CA TRP A 279 7.48 -16.62 5.48
C TRP A 279 6.63 -16.64 6.74
N LYS A 280 6.89 -17.60 7.62
CA LYS A 280 6.53 -17.55 9.03
C LYS A 280 7.80 -17.23 9.82
N ILE A 281 7.90 -15.97 10.27
CA ILE A 281 9.04 -15.50 11.03
C ILE A 281 8.68 -15.55 12.50
N VAL A 282 9.50 -16.25 13.30
CA VAL A 282 9.36 -16.28 14.76
C VAL A 282 10.49 -15.44 15.34
N ALA A 283 10.11 -14.32 15.96
CA ALA A 283 11.03 -13.36 16.56
C ALA A 283 10.81 -13.25 18.06
N ARG A 284 11.89 -13.19 18.85
CA ARG A 284 11.80 -12.95 20.29
C ARG A 284 11.35 -11.52 20.55
N ARG A 285 11.81 -10.55 19.76
CA ARG A 285 11.41 -9.15 19.77
C ARG A 285 11.27 -8.64 18.33
N ALA A 286 10.48 -7.58 18.16
CA ALA A 286 10.38 -6.88 16.89
C ALA A 286 10.49 -5.37 17.09
N VAL A 287 10.99 -4.67 16.07
CA VAL A 287 10.95 -3.22 15.96
C VAL A 287 10.15 -2.86 14.70
N LEU A 288 9.02 -2.19 14.88
CA LEU A 288 8.22 -1.64 13.79
C LEU A 288 8.77 -0.25 13.44
N ALA A 289 9.39 -0.15 12.27
CA ALA A 289 9.96 1.08 11.70
C ALA A 289 9.40 1.33 10.28
N ALA A 290 8.11 1.02 10.06
CA ALA A 290 7.46 1.00 8.75
C ALA A 290 7.07 2.42 8.24
N GLY A 291 7.52 3.48 8.89
CA GLY A 291 7.32 4.85 8.43
C GLY A 291 5.88 5.35 8.52
N ALA A 292 5.53 6.27 7.62
CA ALA A 292 4.20 6.86 7.51
C ALA A 292 3.83 7.07 6.05
N SER A 293 2.53 7.04 5.74
CA SER A 293 1.99 7.35 4.40
C SER A 293 1.47 8.78 4.38
N GLU A 294 1.82 9.54 3.35
CA GLU A 294 1.28 10.89 3.15
C GLU A 294 -0.21 10.81 2.80
N ARG A 295 -1.01 11.78 3.26
CA ARG A 295 -2.44 11.86 2.97
C ARG A 295 -2.78 13.09 2.13
N PRO A 296 -3.82 13.01 1.26
CA PRO A 296 -4.30 14.14 0.51
C PRO A 296 -5.23 15.05 1.34
N ILE A 297 -5.51 16.23 0.77
CA ILE A 297 -6.64 17.07 1.12
C ILE A 297 -7.70 16.84 0.03
N ALA A 298 -8.95 16.56 0.41
CA ALA A 298 -10.01 16.33 -0.56
C ALA A 298 -10.62 17.66 -1.07
N PHE A 299 -10.87 17.77 -2.37
CA PHE A 299 -11.51 18.92 -3.01
C PHE A 299 -12.15 18.51 -4.35
N ALA A 300 -12.93 19.37 -4.96
CA ALA A 300 -13.66 19.03 -6.18
C ALA A 300 -12.72 18.68 -7.34
N GLY A 301 -12.87 17.45 -7.88
CA GLY A 301 -12.10 16.94 -9.01
C GLY A 301 -10.66 16.54 -8.66
N ASN A 302 -10.37 16.22 -7.41
CA ASN A 302 -9.05 15.80 -6.92
C ASN A 302 -8.58 14.42 -7.43
N ASP A 303 -9.30 13.83 -8.35
CA ASP A 303 -9.06 12.51 -8.92
C ASP A 303 -8.37 12.52 -10.28
N ARG A 304 -8.11 13.69 -10.87
CA ARG A 304 -7.59 13.79 -12.24
C ARG A 304 -6.14 13.35 -12.35
N PRO A 305 -5.76 12.66 -13.45
CA PRO A 305 -4.36 12.43 -13.79
C PRO A 305 -3.55 13.73 -13.85
N GLY A 306 -2.37 13.73 -13.24
CA GLY A 306 -1.56 14.92 -12.99
C GLY A 306 -1.66 15.45 -11.55
N ILE A 307 -2.61 14.93 -10.76
CA ILE A 307 -2.69 15.19 -9.32
C ILE A 307 -2.03 14.03 -8.58
N MET A 308 -1.10 14.33 -7.69
CA MET A 308 -0.40 13.33 -6.86
C MET A 308 0.03 13.90 -5.51
N LEU A 309 0.43 13.03 -4.61
CA LEU A 309 1.00 13.45 -3.33
C LEU A 309 2.35 14.15 -3.52
N ALA A 310 2.65 15.12 -2.66
CA ALA A 310 3.89 15.89 -2.74
C ALA A 310 5.14 15.02 -2.52
N GLY A 311 5.07 14.05 -1.60
CA GLY A 311 6.12 13.06 -1.39
C GLY A 311 6.35 12.17 -2.62
N ALA A 312 5.31 11.88 -3.39
CA ALA A 312 5.44 11.15 -4.65
C ALA A 312 6.15 11.98 -5.71
N VAL A 313 5.84 13.29 -5.83
CA VAL A 313 6.57 14.20 -6.73
C VAL A 313 8.06 14.17 -6.42
N ARG A 314 8.44 14.33 -5.13
CA ARG A 314 9.84 14.24 -4.68
C ARG A 314 10.48 12.91 -5.06
N THR A 315 9.76 11.80 -4.84
CA THR A 315 10.25 10.47 -5.15
C THR A 315 10.52 10.28 -6.65
N TYR A 316 9.60 10.70 -7.52
CA TYR A 316 9.80 10.60 -8.96
C TYR A 316 10.95 11.47 -9.44
N LEU A 317 11.10 12.67 -8.93
CA LEU A 317 12.20 13.57 -9.27
C LEU A 317 13.56 13.05 -8.77
N ASN A 318 13.66 12.78 -7.47
CA ASN A 318 14.94 12.53 -6.82
C ASN A 318 15.43 11.09 -6.96
N ARG A 319 14.52 10.10 -6.82
CA ARG A 319 14.88 8.68 -6.91
C ARG A 319 14.89 8.19 -8.35
N PHE A 320 13.92 8.59 -9.16
CA PHE A 320 13.73 8.03 -10.50
C PHE A 320 14.12 8.99 -11.63
N ALA A 321 14.46 10.23 -11.34
CA ALA A 321 14.74 11.27 -12.34
C ALA A 321 13.65 11.36 -13.43
N ALA A 322 12.38 11.27 -13.01
CA ALA A 322 11.21 11.39 -13.86
C ALA A 322 10.38 12.61 -13.42
N ALA A 323 10.09 13.52 -14.35
CA ALA A 323 9.33 14.74 -14.07
C ALA A 323 7.82 14.45 -14.20
N PRO A 324 7.02 14.49 -13.13
CA PRO A 324 5.60 14.17 -13.21
C PRO A 324 4.77 15.26 -13.89
N ALA A 325 5.33 16.48 -13.99
CA ALA A 325 4.69 17.64 -14.58
C ALA A 325 5.74 18.57 -15.20
N SER A 326 5.30 19.53 -16.01
CA SER A 326 6.13 20.65 -16.46
C SER A 326 5.84 21.93 -15.65
N ARG A 327 4.55 22.14 -15.31
CA ARG A 327 4.03 23.29 -14.57
C ARG A 327 3.28 22.80 -13.33
N LEU A 328 3.90 22.95 -12.18
CA LEU A 328 3.44 22.40 -10.92
C LEU A 328 2.79 23.47 -10.04
N VAL A 329 1.66 23.15 -9.44
CA VAL A 329 1.11 23.83 -8.26
C VAL A 329 1.30 22.92 -7.05
N VAL A 330 1.64 23.49 -5.89
CA VAL A 330 1.71 22.77 -4.62
C VAL A 330 0.59 23.23 -3.72
N PHE A 331 -0.19 22.29 -3.18
CA PHE A 331 -1.23 22.56 -2.19
C PHE A 331 -0.92 21.84 -0.88
N THR A 332 -0.79 22.62 0.20
CA THR A 332 -0.31 22.08 1.48
C THR A 332 -0.98 22.71 2.69
N ASN A 333 -0.95 21.99 3.80
CA ASN A 333 -1.28 22.44 5.15
C ASN A 333 -0.12 22.19 6.15
N ASN A 334 1.06 21.90 5.62
CA ASN A 334 2.26 21.55 6.40
C ASN A 334 3.54 21.96 5.67
N ASP A 335 4.71 21.72 6.29
CA ASP A 335 6.00 22.16 5.76
C ASP A 335 6.55 21.27 4.65
N ASP A 336 6.12 20.00 4.54
CA ASP A 336 6.61 19.07 3.51
C ASP A 336 6.26 19.50 2.08
N GLY A 337 5.09 20.16 1.90
CA GLY A 337 4.73 20.72 0.61
C GLY A 337 5.73 21.75 0.11
N TRP A 338 6.33 22.53 1.00
CA TRP A 338 7.37 23.51 0.65
C TRP A 338 8.68 22.85 0.22
N ARG A 339 9.05 21.74 0.88
CA ARG A 339 10.22 20.95 0.48
C ARG A 339 10.01 20.33 -0.91
N ALA A 340 8.79 19.86 -1.19
CA ALA A 340 8.44 19.35 -2.52
C ALA A 340 8.50 20.42 -3.60
N ALA A 341 8.07 21.65 -3.29
CA ALA A 341 8.20 22.79 -4.22
C ALA A 341 9.67 23.13 -4.50
N ALA A 342 10.53 23.11 -3.47
CA ALA A 342 11.96 23.36 -3.62
C ALA A 342 12.64 22.28 -4.49
N ASP A 343 12.38 20.99 -4.21
CA ASP A 343 12.91 19.88 -5.00
C ASP A 343 12.46 19.95 -6.47
N ALA A 344 11.19 20.34 -6.72
CA ALA A 344 10.66 20.51 -8.07
C ALA A 344 11.34 21.65 -8.82
N ALA A 345 11.52 22.81 -8.18
CA ALA A 345 12.19 23.94 -8.78
C ALA A 345 13.66 23.62 -9.11
N GLU A 346 14.37 22.94 -8.21
CA GLU A 346 15.76 22.53 -8.42
C GLU A 346 15.88 21.48 -9.55
N ALA A 347 14.88 20.61 -9.70
CA ALA A 347 14.81 19.66 -10.80
C ALA A 347 14.46 20.32 -12.16
N GLY A 348 14.17 21.64 -12.17
CA GLY A 348 13.88 22.41 -13.37
C GLY A 348 12.40 22.46 -13.76
N LEU A 349 11.47 22.05 -12.89
CA LEU A 349 10.05 22.23 -13.10
C LEU A 349 9.66 23.70 -12.83
N THR A 350 8.68 24.20 -13.58
CA THR A 350 8.08 25.52 -13.28
C THR A 350 7.08 25.35 -12.13
N VAL A 351 7.42 25.86 -10.94
CA VAL A 351 6.49 25.94 -9.82
C VAL A 351 5.65 27.20 -9.99
N GLU A 352 4.40 27.06 -10.44
CA GLU A 352 3.48 28.15 -10.72
C GLU A 352 2.97 28.83 -9.45
N ALA A 353 2.66 28.01 -8.43
CA ALA A 353 2.20 28.50 -7.15
C ALA A 353 2.43 27.53 -6.01
N ILE A 354 2.56 28.07 -4.80
CA ILE A 354 2.43 27.36 -3.53
C ILE A 354 1.18 27.89 -2.83
N VAL A 355 0.21 27.03 -2.59
CA VAL A 355 -1.06 27.31 -1.92
C VAL A 355 -0.99 26.68 -0.54
N ASP A 356 -0.74 27.46 0.49
CA ASP A 356 -0.67 27.02 1.87
C ASP A 356 -1.96 27.45 2.61
N SER A 357 -2.67 26.50 3.18
CA SER A 357 -3.90 26.79 3.90
C SER A 357 -3.68 27.50 5.23
N ARG A 358 -2.45 27.57 5.72
CA ARG A 358 -2.06 28.23 6.97
C ARG A 358 -1.74 29.70 6.74
N ALA A 359 -2.46 30.58 7.38
CA ALA A 359 -2.19 32.02 7.32
C ALA A 359 -0.97 32.40 8.17
N ASP A 360 -0.75 31.73 9.30
CA ASP A 360 0.31 31.96 10.27
C ASP A 360 1.70 31.50 9.79
N ALA A 361 1.76 30.64 8.79
CA ALA A 361 3.00 30.17 8.19
C ALA A 361 3.76 31.26 7.40
N GLN A 362 3.10 32.36 7.05
CA GLN A 362 3.67 33.42 6.21
C GLN A 362 4.98 33.99 6.78
N GLN A 363 5.03 34.32 8.05
CA GLN A 363 6.22 34.91 8.67
C GLN A 363 7.44 33.98 8.64
N ARG A 364 7.20 32.67 8.74
CA ARG A 364 8.26 31.65 8.82
C ARG A 364 8.73 31.17 7.45
N LEU A 365 7.82 31.05 6.48
CA LEU A 365 8.07 30.36 5.22
C LEU A 365 8.15 31.28 3.99
N ALA A 366 7.79 32.58 4.11
CA ALA A 366 7.81 33.49 2.95
C ALA A 366 9.19 33.58 2.27
N ALA A 367 10.27 33.52 3.05
CA ALA A 367 11.63 33.52 2.54
C ALA A 367 12.08 32.19 1.89
N SER A 368 11.32 31.11 2.10
CA SER A 368 11.62 29.78 1.57
C SER A 368 11.07 29.57 0.15
N ALA A 369 10.33 30.54 -0.40
CA ALA A 369 9.82 30.46 -1.76
C ALA A 369 10.98 30.51 -2.76
N SER A 370 11.14 29.46 -3.56
CA SER A 370 12.17 29.36 -4.59
C SER A 370 11.67 29.92 -5.92
N GLY A 371 12.46 30.78 -6.55
CA GLY A 371 12.22 31.26 -7.91
C GLY A 371 11.03 32.21 -8.03
N SER A 372 10.29 32.12 -9.15
CA SER A 372 9.16 32.98 -9.51
C SER A 372 7.79 32.45 -9.05
N ALA A 373 7.75 31.46 -8.16
CA ALA A 373 6.51 30.88 -7.68
C ALA A 373 5.63 31.91 -6.95
N ARG A 374 4.34 31.97 -7.31
CA ARG A 374 3.36 32.76 -6.56
C ARG A 374 3.02 32.05 -5.26
N VAL A 375 3.03 32.77 -4.14
CA VAL A 375 2.72 32.19 -2.83
C VAL A 375 1.40 32.74 -2.31
N PHE A 376 0.51 31.85 -1.89
CA PHE A 376 -0.79 32.17 -1.34
C PHE A 376 -0.94 31.52 0.04
N PHE A 377 -0.88 32.33 1.10
CA PHE A 377 -1.12 31.90 2.48
C PHE A 377 -2.60 32.07 2.86
N GLY A 378 -3.12 31.16 3.70
CA GLY A 378 -4.53 31.13 4.07
C GLY A 378 -5.46 30.78 2.90
N ALA A 379 -4.89 30.25 1.81
CA ALA A 379 -5.59 29.95 0.58
C ALA A 379 -5.85 28.43 0.44
N LYS A 380 -6.79 28.07 -0.40
CA LYS A 380 -7.20 26.66 -0.59
C LYS A 380 -7.43 26.38 -2.06
N VAL A 381 -7.09 25.17 -2.51
CA VAL A 381 -7.52 24.67 -3.81
C VAL A 381 -8.95 24.19 -3.68
N ALA A 382 -9.86 24.82 -4.43
CA ALA A 382 -11.30 24.52 -4.40
C ALA A 382 -11.70 23.50 -5.47
N ALA A 383 -11.06 23.53 -6.64
CA ALA A 383 -11.38 22.61 -7.73
C ALA A 383 -10.19 22.39 -8.67
N ALA A 384 -10.15 21.21 -9.29
CA ALA A 384 -9.29 20.92 -10.41
C ALA A 384 -10.07 20.93 -11.72
N LYS A 385 -9.46 21.47 -12.79
CA LYS A 385 -10.03 21.58 -14.13
C LYS A 385 -9.29 20.67 -15.12
N GLY A 386 -10.03 20.11 -16.05
CA GLY A 386 -9.55 19.23 -17.10
C GLY A 386 -10.51 18.07 -17.32
N ALA A 387 -10.33 17.30 -18.38
CA ALA A 387 -11.09 16.09 -18.66
C ALA A 387 -10.29 14.84 -18.26
N GLU A 388 -9.42 14.38 -19.12
CA GLU A 388 -8.58 13.19 -18.89
C GLU A 388 -7.27 13.49 -18.17
N ALA A 389 -6.89 14.77 -18.06
CA ALA A 389 -5.72 15.24 -17.35
C ALA A 389 -5.98 16.62 -16.75
N LEU A 390 -5.19 16.98 -15.74
CA LEU A 390 -5.20 18.29 -15.13
C LEU A 390 -4.76 19.36 -16.13
N ARG A 391 -5.47 20.51 -16.16
CA ARG A 391 -5.18 21.68 -17.00
C ARG A 391 -5.05 22.96 -16.19
N ALA A 392 -5.77 23.05 -15.08
CA ALA A 392 -5.72 24.18 -14.18
C ALA A 392 -6.31 23.81 -12.82
N VAL A 393 -6.05 24.63 -11.83
CA VAL A 393 -6.72 24.60 -10.52
C VAL A 393 -7.36 25.93 -10.22
N ASP A 394 -8.52 25.89 -9.57
CA ASP A 394 -9.14 27.07 -8.97
C ASP A 394 -8.77 27.12 -7.49
N ILE A 395 -8.21 28.25 -7.08
CA ILE A 395 -7.90 28.53 -5.68
C ILE A 395 -8.84 29.60 -5.15
N ILE A 396 -9.09 29.56 -3.87
CA ILE A 396 -9.75 30.64 -3.10
C ILE A 396 -8.67 31.22 -2.19
N ASP A 397 -8.36 32.49 -2.38
CA ASP A 397 -7.37 33.18 -1.56
C ASP A 397 -7.90 33.52 -0.15
N ALA A 398 -7.04 34.05 0.72
CA ALA A 398 -7.41 34.42 2.09
C ALA A 398 -8.51 35.49 2.18
N LYS A 399 -8.78 36.22 1.09
CA LYS A 399 -9.83 37.24 1.00
C LYS A 399 -11.13 36.70 0.39
N GLY A 400 -11.14 35.42 -0.02
CA GLY A 400 -12.27 34.78 -0.67
C GLY A 400 -12.33 34.98 -2.19
N ALA A 401 -11.31 35.57 -2.82
CA ALA A 401 -11.26 35.74 -4.26
C ALA A 401 -10.88 34.43 -4.97
N ALA A 402 -11.59 34.12 -6.04
CA ALA A 402 -11.31 32.96 -6.88
C ALA A 402 -10.24 33.29 -7.94
N ILE A 403 -9.22 32.46 -8.03
CA ILE A 403 -8.11 32.62 -8.98
C ILE A 403 -7.89 31.28 -9.69
N THR A 404 -7.85 31.28 -11.02
CA THR A 404 -7.51 30.11 -11.80
C THR A 404 -6.02 30.11 -12.15
N ILE A 405 -5.33 29.00 -11.89
CA ILE A 405 -3.91 28.82 -12.20
C ILE A 405 -3.76 27.65 -13.17
N ALA A 406 -3.24 27.93 -14.36
CA ALA A 406 -2.96 26.90 -15.36
C ALA A 406 -1.75 26.04 -14.92
N CYS A 407 -1.91 24.71 -14.91
CA CYS A 407 -0.86 23.76 -14.54
C CYS A 407 -1.20 22.39 -15.13
N ASP A 408 -0.18 21.53 -15.31
CA ASP A 408 -0.34 20.13 -15.70
C ASP A 408 0.00 19.16 -14.55
N GLY A 409 0.42 19.70 -13.39
CA GLY A 409 0.65 18.96 -12.16
C GLY A 409 0.16 19.68 -10.92
N LEU A 410 -0.37 18.92 -9.95
CA LEU A 410 -0.71 19.40 -8.61
C LEU A 410 -0.15 18.43 -7.57
N ALA A 411 0.76 18.92 -6.74
CA ALA A 411 1.30 18.19 -5.60
C ALA A 411 0.48 18.53 -4.35
N ILE A 412 -0.03 17.51 -3.65
CA ILE A 412 -0.85 17.67 -2.45
C ILE A 412 -0.09 17.12 -1.25
N SER A 413 -0.01 17.91 -0.16
CA SER A 413 0.47 17.45 1.13
C SER A 413 -0.51 17.80 2.22
N GLY A 414 -1.23 16.80 2.74
CA GLY A 414 -2.26 16.94 3.78
C GLY A 414 -1.82 16.44 5.15
N GLY A 415 -0.55 16.05 5.30
CA GLY A 415 0.03 15.46 6.50
C GLY A 415 0.35 13.98 6.34
N TRP A 416 0.73 13.34 7.44
CA TRP A 416 1.25 11.97 7.45
C TRP A 416 0.43 11.07 8.36
N ASN A 417 0.19 9.83 7.93
CA ASN A 417 -0.45 8.78 8.71
C ASN A 417 0.59 7.72 9.07
N PRO A 418 0.97 7.56 10.34
CA PRO A 418 1.85 6.49 10.81
C PRO A 418 1.37 5.10 10.36
N SER A 419 2.30 4.25 9.92
CA SER A 419 2.02 2.87 9.50
C SER A 419 1.91 1.93 10.70
N LEU A 420 0.83 2.09 11.47
CA LEU A 420 0.61 1.48 12.78
C LEU A 420 -0.20 0.17 12.77
N HIS A 421 -0.68 -0.26 11.61
CA HIS A 421 -1.62 -1.39 11.49
C HIS A 421 -1.14 -2.69 12.16
N LEU A 422 0.16 -2.99 12.11
CA LEU A 422 0.73 -4.18 12.75
C LEU A 422 0.59 -4.16 14.28
N THR A 423 0.55 -2.97 14.90
CA THR A 423 0.32 -2.86 16.35
C THR A 423 -1.12 -3.16 16.74
N CYS A 424 -2.05 -3.16 15.79
CA CYS A 424 -3.47 -3.36 16.04
C CYS A 424 -3.94 -4.81 15.83
N HIS A 425 -3.14 -5.66 15.19
CA HIS A 425 -3.56 -7.01 14.82
C HIS A 425 -3.86 -7.92 16.03
N LEU A 426 -3.25 -7.67 17.17
CA LEU A 426 -3.51 -8.37 18.45
C LEU A 426 -4.40 -7.55 19.40
N GLY A 427 -5.24 -6.67 18.87
CA GLY A 427 -6.20 -5.89 19.67
C GLY A 427 -5.69 -4.54 20.16
N GLY A 428 -4.49 -4.11 19.75
CA GLY A 428 -3.97 -2.77 20.03
C GLY A 428 -4.89 -1.68 19.48
N LYS A 429 -4.98 -0.57 20.19
CA LYS A 429 -5.78 0.60 19.75
C LYS A 429 -4.84 1.77 19.50
N PRO A 430 -5.05 2.53 18.43
CA PRO A 430 -4.32 3.77 18.19
C PRO A 430 -4.88 4.90 19.05
N GLN A 431 -4.02 5.88 19.37
CA GLN A 431 -4.40 7.12 20.01
C GLN A 431 -4.14 8.31 19.09
N TRP A 432 -4.97 9.34 19.23
CA TRP A 432 -4.83 10.56 18.46
C TRP A 432 -3.78 11.50 19.07
N ARG A 433 -2.92 12.08 18.21
CA ARG A 433 -1.98 13.14 18.56
C ARG A 433 -2.33 14.42 17.79
N GLU A 434 -2.72 15.46 18.54
CA GLU A 434 -3.15 16.74 17.96
C GLU A 434 -2.00 17.48 17.26
N ASP A 435 -0.79 17.42 17.83
CA ASP A 435 0.40 18.14 17.33
C ASP A 435 0.82 17.72 15.92
N ILE A 436 0.56 16.45 15.55
CA ILE A 436 0.83 15.92 14.20
C ILE A 436 -0.45 15.59 13.42
N ALA A 437 -1.62 15.83 14.02
CA ALA A 437 -2.93 15.53 13.46
C ALA A 437 -3.03 14.10 12.91
N ALA A 438 -2.58 13.09 13.67
CA ALA A 438 -2.52 11.71 13.24
C ALA A 438 -2.71 10.73 14.40
N PHE A 439 -3.08 9.49 14.06
CA PHE A 439 -3.08 8.40 15.02
C PHE A 439 -1.68 7.79 15.14
N VAL A 440 -1.29 7.49 16.38
CA VAL A 440 -0.07 6.75 16.71
C VAL A 440 -0.41 5.52 17.54
N PRO A 441 0.45 4.51 17.68
CA PRO A 441 0.22 3.39 18.57
C PRO A 441 0.05 3.86 20.02
N GLN A 442 -1.03 3.45 20.69
CA GLN A 442 -1.19 3.69 22.13
C GLN A 442 -0.32 2.71 22.92
N ALA A 443 -0.31 1.45 22.49
CA ALA A 443 0.55 0.40 23.00
C ALA A 443 0.88 -0.57 21.86
N ALA A 444 2.12 -1.02 21.84
CA ALA A 444 2.53 -2.09 20.94
C ALA A 444 2.17 -3.47 21.52
N PRO A 445 1.99 -4.51 20.69
CA PRO A 445 1.87 -5.88 21.17
C PRO A 445 3.07 -6.30 22.03
N PRO A 446 2.91 -7.25 22.96
CA PRO A 446 4.02 -7.76 23.76
C PRO A 446 5.21 -8.18 22.88
N GLY A 447 6.40 -7.68 23.20
CA GLY A 447 7.62 -7.98 22.46
C GLY A 447 7.84 -7.15 21.19
N MET A 448 6.99 -6.16 20.91
CA MET A 448 7.17 -5.22 19.80
C MET A 448 7.52 -3.83 20.35
N HIS A 449 8.51 -3.19 19.75
CA HIS A 449 8.83 -1.76 19.92
C HIS A 449 8.47 -1.01 18.66
N VAL A 450 8.20 0.29 18.74
CA VAL A 450 7.86 1.12 17.58
C VAL A 450 8.81 2.29 17.52
N ALA A 451 9.34 2.63 16.34
CA ALA A 451 10.31 3.69 16.14
C ALA A 451 10.03 4.51 14.89
N GLY A 452 10.54 5.75 14.87
CA GLY A 452 10.44 6.66 13.75
C GLY A 452 9.01 7.10 13.44
N ALA A 453 8.73 7.39 12.18
CA ALA A 453 7.45 7.95 11.77
C ALA A 453 6.25 7.00 12.05
N ALA A 454 6.46 5.69 12.19
CA ALA A 454 5.43 4.76 12.65
C ALA A 454 4.97 5.03 14.08
N ASN A 455 5.82 5.67 14.90
CA ASN A 455 5.53 6.13 16.27
C ASN A 455 5.12 7.62 16.31
N GLY A 456 5.07 8.31 15.17
CA GLY A 456 4.80 9.75 15.07
C GLY A 456 6.05 10.63 15.22
N ASP A 457 7.26 10.07 15.15
CA ASP A 457 8.52 10.79 15.15
C ASP A 457 8.87 11.14 13.70
N LEU A 458 8.39 12.29 13.21
CA LEU A 458 8.40 12.60 11.78
C LEU A 458 9.72 13.22 11.28
N SER A 459 10.51 13.89 12.15
CA SER A 459 11.81 14.45 11.75
C SER A 459 12.89 13.37 11.60
N LEU A 460 13.85 13.60 10.69
CA LEU A 460 14.93 12.64 10.45
C LEU A 460 15.76 12.40 11.71
N SER A 461 16.10 13.45 12.45
CA SER A 461 16.87 13.34 13.70
C SER A 461 16.15 12.48 14.75
N ALA A 462 14.83 12.66 14.91
CA ALA A 462 14.01 11.83 15.79
C ALA A 462 13.94 10.37 15.32
N CYS A 463 13.82 10.13 14.03
CA CYS A 463 13.84 8.78 13.47
C CYS A 463 15.16 8.04 13.78
N LEU A 464 16.30 8.70 13.56
CA LEU A 464 17.63 8.11 13.84
C LEU A 464 17.78 7.78 15.33
N LYS A 465 17.37 8.70 16.21
CA LYS A 465 17.44 8.53 17.65
C LYS A 465 16.54 7.39 18.14
N THR A 466 15.24 7.44 17.82
CA THR A 466 14.27 6.44 18.31
C THR A 466 14.53 5.07 17.71
N GLY A 467 15.09 5.00 16.51
CA GLY A 467 15.57 3.74 15.91
C GLY A 467 16.69 3.10 16.71
N ALA A 468 17.73 3.88 17.08
CA ALA A 468 18.83 3.39 17.90
C ALA A 468 18.34 2.92 19.28
N GLU A 469 17.46 3.69 19.94
CA GLU A 469 16.86 3.36 21.23
C GLU A 469 16.04 2.07 21.16
N ALA A 470 15.18 1.92 20.14
CA ALA A 470 14.35 0.73 19.96
C ALA A 470 15.18 -0.53 19.66
N GLY A 471 16.23 -0.40 18.83
CA GLY A 471 17.14 -1.50 18.55
C GLY A 471 17.91 -1.98 19.78
N ALA A 472 18.42 -1.04 20.59
CA ALA A 472 19.09 -1.35 21.85
C ALA A 472 18.14 -2.03 22.85
N THR A 473 16.91 -1.48 23.01
CA THR A 473 15.92 -2.05 23.92
C THR A 473 15.50 -3.46 23.49
N ALA A 474 15.24 -3.68 22.21
CA ALA A 474 14.88 -4.99 21.69
C ALA A 474 16.00 -6.02 21.88
N ALA A 475 17.27 -5.64 21.69
CA ALA A 475 18.40 -6.50 21.95
C ALA A 475 18.56 -6.80 23.45
N ALA A 476 18.43 -5.78 24.31
CA ALA A 476 18.49 -5.95 25.77
C ALA A 476 17.39 -6.89 26.29
N ASP A 477 16.19 -6.77 25.79
CA ASP A 477 15.06 -7.68 26.09
C ASP A 477 15.32 -9.14 25.66
N CYS A 478 16.23 -9.34 24.71
CA CYS A 478 16.72 -10.67 24.29
C CYS A 478 17.89 -11.18 25.14
N GLY A 479 18.40 -10.37 26.08
CA GLY A 479 19.51 -10.74 26.97
C GLY A 479 20.89 -10.29 26.50
N PHE A 480 20.98 -9.44 25.47
CA PHE A 480 22.24 -8.90 24.98
C PHE A 480 22.58 -7.59 25.72
N ALA A 481 23.87 -7.34 25.94
CA ALA A 481 24.34 -6.09 26.52
C ALA A 481 24.31 -4.99 25.45
N ALA A 482 23.19 -4.28 25.33
CA ALA A 482 22.97 -3.26 24.31
C ALA A 482 22.84 -1.87 24.93
N ARG A 483 23.46 -0.87 24.27
CA ARG A 483 23.25 0.56 24.55
C ARG A 483 23.00 1.29 23.23
N PRO A 484 22.07 2.27 23.20
CA PRO A 484 21.88 3.05 22.00
C PRO A 484 23.15 3.87 21.69
N PRO A 485 23.70 3.81 20.48
CA PRO A 485 24.77 4.69 20.05
C PRO A 485 24.25 6.13 19.95
N ALA A 486 25.14 7.10 20.01
CA ALA A 486 24.81 8.48 19.66
C ALA A 486 24.34 8.51 18.19
N PRO A 487 23.13 9.03 17.90
CA PRO A 487 22.65 9.09 16.54
C PRO A 487 23.52 10.04 15.70
N PRO A 488 23.74 9.78 14.43
CA PRO A 488 24.42 10.73 13.54
C PRO A 488 23.62 12.03 13.47
N SER A 489 24.33 13.15 13.28
CA SER A 489 23.69 14.46 13.12
C SER A 489 22.80 14.48 11.88
N ALA A 490 21.66 15.14 11.97
CA ALA A 490 20.77 15.43 10.85
C ALA A 490 20.29 16.88 10.96
N GLY A 491 19.97 17.48 9.83
CA GLY A 491 19.47 18.85 9.79
C GLY A 491 18.17 19.01 10.59
N ASP A 492 17.92 20.22 11.05
CA ASP A 492 16.66 20.57 11.67
C ASP A 492 15.51 20.50 10.64
N GLU A 493 14.47 19.81 10.99
CA GLU A 493 13.34 19.54 10.12
C GLU A 493 12.03 19.85 10.86
N PRO A 494 11.60 21.13 10.85
CA PRO A 494 10.35 21.50 11.50
C PRO A 494 9.17 20.74 10.89
N VAL A 495 8.30 20.25 11.75
CA VAL A 495 7.09 19.52 11.40
C VAL A 495 5.90 20.29 11.96
N ALA A 496 5.42 21.28 11.22
CA ALA A 496 4.25 22.06 11.61
C ALA A 496 3.08 21.77 10.66
N ILE A 497 1.94 21.40 11.21
CA ILE A 497 0.72 21.09 10.47
C ILE A 497 -0.48 21.81 11.08
N THR A 498 -1.38 22.31 10.22
CA THR A 498 -2.73 22.74 10.61
C THR A 498 -3.72 21.85 9.87
N PRO A 499 -4.52 21.03 10.55
CA PRO A 499 -5.40 20.06 9.89
C PRO A 499 -6.34 20.72 8.91
N LEU A 500 -6.41 20.15 7.70
CA LEU A 500 -7.41 20.47 6.67
C LEU A 500 -7.73 19.16 5.94
N TRP A 501 -8.96 18.69 6.09
CA TRP A 501 -9.36 17.40 5.55
C TRP A 501 -9.97 17.49 4.17
N TRP A 502 -10.77 18.54 3.94
CA TRP A 502 -11.41 18.79 2.67
C TRP A 502 -11.73 20.26 2.46
N VAL A 503 -11.94 20.63 1.21
CA VAL A 503 -12.34 21.97 0.80
C VAL A 503 -13.68 21.87 0.07
N LYS A 504 -14.69 22.58 0.55
CA LYS A 504 -16.00 22.62 -0.07
C LYS A 504 -15.90 23.31 -1.44
N GLY A 505 -16.44 22.67 -2.47
CA GLY A 505 -16.44 23.16 -3.85
C GLY A 505 -17.62 22.59 -4.64
N ALA A 506 -17.79 23.05 -5.88
CA ALA A 506 -18.78 22.53 -6.81
C ALA A 506 -18.21 21.29 -7.53
N GLY A 507 -18.63 20.10 -7.13
CA GLY A 507 -18.21 18.83 -7.74
C GLY A 507 -17.82 17.77 -6.72
N LYS A 508 -17.52 16.57 -7.22
CA LYS A 508 -17.17 15.44 -6.38
C LYS A 508 -15.76 15.61 -5.79
N ALA A 509 -15.64 15.51 -4.48
CA ALA A 509 -14.39 15.42 -3.74
C ALA A 509 -14.19 13.96 -3.31
N PHE A 510 -13.19 13.30 -3.89
CA PHE A 510 -12.91 11.88 -3.60
C PHE A 510 -12.08 11.72 -2.33
N VAL A 511 -12.48 10.78 -1.50
CA VAL A 511 -11.80 10.38 -0.26
C VAL A 511 -11.17 9.00 -0.43
N ASP A 512 -11.91 8.05 -1.02
CA ASP A 512 -11.39 6.73 -1.42
C ASP A 512 -11.34 6.66 -2.94
N PHE A 513 -10.14 6.65 -3.48
CA PHE A 513 -9.91 6.64 -4.94
C PHE A 513 -10.10 5.26 -5.56
N GLN A 514 -9.96 4.15 -4.81
CA GLN A 514 -10.19 2.82 -5.35
C GLN A 514 -11.67 2.50 -5.50
N ASN A 515 -12.47 2.82 -4.48
CA ASN A 515 -13.90 2.53 -4.45
C ASN A 515 -14.78 3.72 -4.85
N ASP A 516 -14.18 4.83 -5.33
CA ASP A 516 -14.90 6.03 -5.74
C ASP A 516 -15.84 6.59 -4.66
N VAL A 517 -15.38 6.61 -3.39
CA VAL A 517 -16.14 7.19 -2.28
C VAL A 517 -15.84 8.68 -2.17
N THR A 518 -16.87 9.48 -2.11
CA THR A 518 -16.80 10.95 -2.04
C THR A 518 -17.19 11.47 -0.65
N VAL A 519 -16.94 12.76 -0.41
CA VAL A 519 -17.42 13.47 0.77
C VAL A 519 -18.96 13.41 0.86
N ASP A 520 -19.65 13.51 -0.29
CA ASP A 520 -21.11 13.41 -0.34
C ASP A 520 -21.61 12.02 0.08
N ASP A 521 -20.90 10.95 -0.26
CA ASP A 521 -21.23 9.59 0.19
C ASP A 521 -21.13 9.45 1.71
N ILE A 522 -20.14 10.12 2.34
CA ILE A 522 -19.99 10.15 3.80
C ILE A 522 -21.16 10.94 4.43
N ALA A 523 -21.53 12.07 3.84
CA ALA A 523 -22.67 12.87 4.32
C ALA A 523 -24.01 12.12 4.18
N ILE A 524 -24.20 11.36 3.10
CA ILE A 524 -25.38 10.50 2.93
C ILE A 524 -25.40 9.41 4.02
N ALA A 525 -24.28 8.77 4.28
CA ALA A 525 -24.19 7.73 5.31
C ALA A 525 -24.52 8.28 6.70
N GLU A 526 -23.99 9.45 7.06
CA GLU A 526 -24.30 10.11 8.33
C GLU A 526 -25.80 10.42 8.46
N ARG A 527 -26.38 11.04 7.43
CA ARG A 527 -27.82 11.38 7.38
C ARG A 527 -28.71 10.13 7.52
N GLU A 528 -28.29 8.99 7.02
CA GLU A 528 -28.99 7.69 7.13
C GLU A 528 -28.71 6.95 8.45
N GLY A 529 -27.96 7.57 9.36
CA GLY A 529 -27.72 7.04 10.71
C GLY A 529 -26.47 6.20 10.88
N PHE A 530 -25.63 6.07 9.84
CA PHE A 530 -24.34 5.34 9.92
C PHE A 530 -23.24 6.22 10.51
N ARG A 531 -23.33 6.49 11.81
CA ARG A 531 -22.48 7.46 12.53
C ARG A 531 -21.24 6.84 13.17
N SER A 532 -21.04 5.53 13.10
CA SER A 532 -19.80 4.87 13.50
C SER A 532 -18.89 4.62 12.29
N VAL A 533 -17.57 4.70 12.47
CA VAL A 533 -16.59 4.47 11.40
C VAL A 533 -16.71 3.10 10.76
N GLU A 534 -17.04 2.06 11.55
CA GLU A 534 -17.21 0.69 11.06
C GLU A 534 -18.48 0.53 10.21
N HIS A 535 -19.56 1.21 10.55
CA HIS A 535 -20.78 1.21 9.75
C HIS A 535 -20.62 2.08 8.49
N LEU A 536 -20.02 3.27 8.62
CA LEU A 536 -19.65 4.10 7.48
C LEU A 536 -18.83 3.32 6.46
N LYS A 537 -17.77 2.63 6.92
CA LYS A 537 -16.92 1.79 6.08
C LYS A 537 -17.74 0.76 5.29
N ARG A 538 -18.63 0.02 5.94
CA ARG A 538 -19.44 -1.02 5.28
C ARG A 538 -20.48 -0.45 4.33
N TYR A 539 -21.08 0.66 4.68
CA TYR A 539 -22.11 1.30 3.86
C TYR A 539 -21.55 1.96 2.60
N THR A 540 -20.41 2.65 2.71
CA THR A 540 -19.78 3.38 1.61
C THR A 540 -18.70 2.60 0.87
N THR A 541 -18.20 1.50 1.44
CA THR A 541 -16.98 0.77 1.03
C THR A 541 -15.67 1.53 1.26
N LEU A 542 -15.68 2.63 2.01
CA LEU A 542 -14.50 3.42 2.38
C LEU A 542 -13.43 2.53 3.01
N GLY A 543 -12.22 2.50 2.43
CA GLY A 543 -11.08 1.74 2.96
C GLY A 543 -11.25 0.22 2.89
N MET A 544 -12.15 -0.29 2.03
CA MET A 544 -12.35 -1.73 1.82
C MET A 544 -11.60 -2.29 0.61
N ALA A 545 -10.94 -1.45 -0.14
CA ALA A 545 -10.16 -1.86 -1.31
C ALA A 545 -8.75 -2.34 -0.93
N THR A 546 -7.91 -2.66 -1.92
CA THR A 546 -6.59 -3.26 -1.71
C THR A 546 -5.60 -2.33 -1.00
N ASP A 547 -5.82 -1.01 -1.00
CA ASP A 547 -5.06 -0.03 -0.22
C ASP A 547 -5.41 -0.03 1.27
N GLN A 548 -6.49 -0.71 1.66
CA GLN A 548 -6.99 -0.83 3.04
C GLN A 548 -7.18 0.52 3.75
N GLY A 549 -7.50 1.57 2.99
CA GLY A 549 -7.73 2.91 3.52
C GLY A 549 -6.48 3.68 3.94
N ARG A 550 -5.29 3.28 3.50
CA ARG A 550 -4.02 3.98 3.83
C ARG A 550 -4.09 5.46 3.47
N ILE A 551 -4.66 5.77 2.30
CA ILE A 551 -4.79 7.14 1.81
C ILE A 551 -6.03 7.84 2.38
N GLY A 552 -7.20 7.20 2.29
CA GLY A 552 -8.48 7.86 2.56
C GLY A 552 -9.06 7.63 3.96
N GLY A 553 -8.57 6.62 4.70
CA GLY A 553 -9.19 6.21 5.97
C GLY A 553 -9.26 7.32 7.02
N VAL A 554 -8.14 7.98 7.31
CA VAL A 554 -8.09 9.07 8.30
C VAL A 554 -8.86 10.29 7.83
N THR A 555 -8.75 10.67 6.55
CA THR A 555 -9.52 11.78 5.97
C THR A 555 -11.03 11.52 6.06
N GLY A 556 -11.47 10.30 5.76
CA GLY A 556 -12.89 9.94 5.82
C GLY A 556 -13.47 9.99 7.22
N LEU A 557 -12.74 9.48 8.23
CA LEU A 557 -13.20 9.58 9.63
C LEU A 557 -13.16 11.01 10.17
N ALA A 558 -12.22 11.83 9.73
CA ALA A 558 -12.16 13.24 10.10
C ALA A 558 -13.35 14.04 9.53
N ILE A 559 -13.73 13.77 8.28
CA ILE A 559 -14.94 14.34 7.68
C ILE A 559 -16.19 13.87 8.46
N LEU A 560 -16.26 12.58 8.80
CA LEU A 560 -17.36 12.09 9.65
C LEU A 560 -17.39 12.79 11.01
N SER A 561 -16.23 13.02 11.63
CA SER A 561 -16.07 13.76 12.89
C SER A 561 -16.68 15.15 12.80
N GLU A 562 -16.40 15.90 11.73
CA GLU A 562 -17.00 17.21 11.46
C GLU A 562 -18.53 17.12 11.33
N LEU A 563 -19.05 16.15 10.57
CA LEU A 563 -20.48 15.98 10.31
C LEU A 563 -21.26 15.60 11.57
N VAL A 564 -20.71 14.72 12.42
CA VAL A 564 -21.37 14.31 13.67
C VAL A 564 -21.08 15.25 14.84
N ASN A 565 -20.27 16.28 14.63
CA ASN A 565 -19.82 17.25 15.65
C ASN A 565 -19.22 16.55 16.89
N ARG A 566 -18.29 15.62 16.66
CA ARG A 566 -17.55 14.90 17.71
C ARG A 566 -16.05 14.93 17.39
N PRO A 567 -15.17 15.09 18.39
CA PRO A 567 -13.72 15.03 18.18
C PRO A 567 -13.29 13.70 17.55
N ILE A 568 -12.25 13.74 16.71
CA ILE A 568 -11.67 12.55 16.04
C ILE A 568 -11.41 11.39 17.02
N PRO A 569 -10.83 11.59 18.21
CA PRO A 569 -10.61 10.52 19.19
C PRO A 569 -11.89 9.78 19.62
N GLN A 570 -13.02 10.48 19.65
CA GLN A 570 -14.31 9.89 20.03
C GLN A 570 -14.99 9.14 18.87
N VAL A 571 -14.72 9.54 17.62
CA VAL A 571 -15.18 8.82 16.44
C VAL A 571 -14.40 7.52 16.26
N GLY A 572 -13.10 7.55 16.56
CA GLY A 572 -12.22 6.38 16.55
C GLY A 572 -11.76 5.98 15.14
N THR A 573 -11.17 4.80 15.05
CA THR A 573 -10.66 4.21 13.80
C THR A 573 -11.37 2.90 13.47
N THR A 574 -11.27 2.46 12.23
CA THR A 574 -11.64 1.10 11.84
C THR A 574 -10.63 0.09 12.37
N THR A 575 -11.05 -1.17 12.55
CA THR A 575 -10.17 -2.24 13.00
C THR A 575 -9.28 -2.71 11.85
N TYR A 576 -7.97 -2.75 12.10
CA TYR A 576 -6.99 -3.31 11.18
C TYR A 576 -6.85 -4.82 11.40
N ARG A 577 -6.82 -5.60 10.31
CA ARG A 577 -6.73 -7.06 10.32
C ARG A 577 -5.70 -7.57 9.32
N PRO A 578 -4.97 -8.67 9.60
CA PRO A 578 -4.11 -9.29 8.62
C PRO A 578 -4.92 -10.02 7.53
N PRO A 579 -4.44 -10.05 6.28
CA PRO A 579 -3.27 -9.33 5.78
C PRO A 579 -3.62 -7.86 5.47
N TYR A 580 -2.82 -6.93 5.94
CA TYR A 580 -3.02 -5.50 5.62
C TYR A 580 -2.50 -5.12 4.22
N THR A 581 -1.56 -5.88 3.70
CA THR A 581 -1.06 -5.79 2.33
C THR A 581 -1.61 -6.97 1.53
N PRO A 582 -2.04 -6.78 0.27
CA PRO A 582 -2.50 -7.88 -0.57
C PRO A 582 -1.47 -8.98 -0.69
N VAL A 583 -1.90 -10.22 -0.49
CA VAL A 583 -1.09 -11.43 -0.61
C VAL A 583 -1.70 -12.31 -1.69
N ALA A 584 -0.89 -12.72 -2.67
CA ALA A 584 -1.35 -13.56 -3.75
C ALA A 584 -1.81 -14.93 -3.22
N LEU A 585 -2.90 -15.45 -3.79
CA LEU A 585 -3.43 -16.80 -3.42
C LEU A 585 -2.37 -17.89 -3.63
N GLY A 586 -1.52 -17.75 -4.65
CA GLY A 586 -0.40 -18.66 -4.89
C GLY A 586 0.58 -18.73 -3.72
N ALA A 587 0.95 -17.57 -3.15
CA ALA A 587 1.83 -17.51 -1.98
C ALA A 587 1.19 -18.16 -0.74
N LEU A 588 -0.13 -17.95 -0.52
CA LEU A 588 -0.86 -18.60 0.57
C LEU A 588 -0.99 -20.10 0.37
N ALA A 589 -1.21 -20.57 -0.85
CA ALA A 589 -1.28 -22.00 -1.18
C ALA A 589 0.10 -22.67 -1.07
N GLY A 590 1.15 -22.01 -1.56
CA GLY A 590 2.48 -22.60 -1.64
C GLY A 590 2.47 -23.86 -2.50
N HIS A 591 3.00 -24.98 -1.95
CA HIS A 591 3.00 -26.29 -2.61
C HIS A 591 1.65 -27.04 -2.52
N HIS A 592 0.68 -26.56 -1.72
CA HIS A 592 -0.63 -27.19 -1.60
C HIS A 592 -1.53 -26.82 -2.79
N ARG A 593 -1.22 -27.39 -3.97
CA ARG A 593 -1.92 -27.16 -5.25
C ARG A 593 -2.20 -28.46 -5.97
N GLY A 594 -3.21 -28.47 -6.81
CA GLY A 594 -3.58 -29.65 -7.60
C GLY A 594 -3.79 -30.88 -6.71
N LYS A 595 -3.08 -31.96 -6.98
CA LYS A 595 -3.13 -33.21 -6.19
C LYS A 595 -2.71 -33.01 -4.71
N ASP A 596 -1.90 -31.99 -4.42
CA ASP A 596 -1.38 -31.73 -3.07
C ASP A 596 -2.27 -30.72 -2.30
N PHE A 597 -3.32 -30.18 -2.92
CA PHE A 597 -4.28 -29.27 -2.26
C PHE A 597 -5.04 -29.97 -1.11
N ARG A 598 -5.52 -31.18 -1.39
CA ARG A 598 -6.19 -32.06 -0.41
C ARG A 598 -5.65 -33.46 -0.61
N PRO A 599 -4.42 -33.75 -0.16
CA PRO A 599 -3.82 -35.05 -0.38
C PRO A 599 -4.55 -36.11 0.41
N THR A 600 -4.91 -37.23 -0.25
CA THR A 600 -5.40 -38.43 0.43
C THR A 600 -4.21 -39.28 0.84
N ARG A 601 -4.01 -39.47 2.13
CA ARG A 601 -3.01 -40.39 2.69
C ARG A 601 -3.64 -41.75 2.96
N LEU A 602 -2.92 -42.77 2.56
CA LEU A 602 -3.37 -44.16 2.74
C LEU A 602 -2.52 -44.84 3.82
N PRO A 603 -3.10 -45.46 4.83
CA PRO A 603 -2.36 -46.29 5.78
C PRO A 603 -1.78 -47.53 5.08
N PRO A 604 -0.72 -48.16 5.61
CA PRO A 604 -0.17 -49.38 5.02
C PRO A 604 -1.19 -50.53 4.85
N SER A 605 -2.21 -50.55 5.70
CA SER A 605 -3.30 -51.54 5.67
C SER A 605 -4.44 -51.19 4.71
N HIS A 606 -4.33 -50.10 3.93
CA HIS A 606 -5.44 -49.58 3.13
C HIS A 606 -5.95 -50.60 2.12
N GLN A 607 -5.05 -51.17 1.31
CA GLN A 607 -5.40 -52.15 0.30
C GLN A 607 -6.08 -53.40 0.92
N TRP A 608 -5.50 -53.92 2.01
CA TRP A 608 -6.10 -55.04 2.74
C TRP A 608 -7.52 -54.69 3.25
N ALA A 609 -7.69 -53.48 3.80
CA ALA A 609 -9.00 -53.04 4.30
C ALA A 609 -10.05 -52.97 3.17
N GLU A 610 -9.65 -52.48 1.97
CA GLU A 610 -10.54 -52.48 0.79
C GLU A 610 -10.91 -53.90 0.36
N GLU A 611 -9.92 -54.80 0.29
CA GLU A 611 -10.13 -56.23 -0.04
C GLU A 611 -11.05 -56.92 0.97
N GLN A 612 -11.08 -56.49 2.24
CA GLN A 612 -12.01 -56.97 3.27
C GLN A 612 -13.35 -56.25 3.25
N GLY A 613 -13.61 -55.35 2.29
CA GLY A 613 -14.87 -54.65 2.15
C GLY A 613 -15.11 -53.55 3.18
N ALA A 614 -14.05 -52.94 3.70
CA ALA A 614 -14.18 -51.85 4.64
C ALA A 614 -14.90 -50.65 4.04
N VAL A 615 -15.77 -50.01 4.82
CA VAL A 615 -16.27 -48.67 4.53
C VAL A 615 -15.24 -47.68 5.00
N MET A 616 -14.79 -46.83 4.06
CA MET A 616 -13.71 -45.86 4.32
C MET A 616 -14.25 -44.53 4.82
N VAL A 617 -13.51 -43.88 5.70
CA VAL A 617 -13.77 -42.52 6.21
C VAL A 617 -12.53 -41.65 6.15
N GLU A 618 -12.71 -40.40 5.76
CA GLU A 618 -11.65 -39.39 5.82
C GLU A 618 -11.51 -38.88 7.27
N THR A 619 -10.31 -39.04 7.83
CA THR A 619 -9.93 -38.48 9.15
C THR A 619 -8.74 -37.56 8.93
N GLY A 620 -8.98 -36.26 8.83
CA GLY A 620 -8.01 -35.30 8.32
C GLY A 620 -7.62 -35.64 6.87
N ALA A 621 -6.33 -35.83 6.61
CA ALA A 621 -5.84 -36.25 5.29
C ALA A 621 -5.81 -37.79 5.08
N TRP A 622 -6.14 -38.56 6.11
CA TRP A 622 -6.04 -40.01 6.06
C TRP A 622 -7.37 -40.65 5.70
N LEU A 623 -7.36 -41.54 4.70
CA LEU A 623 -8.49 -42.40 4.37
C LEU A 623 -8.32 -43.71 5.14
N ARG A 624 -9.18 -43.94 6.11
CA ARG A 624 -9.11 -45.08 7.03
C ARG A 624 -10.35 -45.95 6.93
N ALA A 625 -10.20 -47.23 7.24
CA ALA A 625 -11.34 -48.10 7.48
C ALA A 625 -12.13 -47.57 8.69
N GLN A 626 -13.45 -47.41 8.53
CA GLN A 626 -14.36 -47.02 9.57
C GLN A 626 -14.99 -48.23 10.23
N TYR A 627 -15.49 -49.18 9.42
CA TYR A 627 -16.04 -50.44 9.84
C TYR A 627 -16.05 -51.43 8.67
N TYR A 628 -16.28 -52.71 8.96
CA TYR A 628 -16.29 -53.81 8.00
C TYR A 628 -17.67 -54.50 8.01
N PRO A 629 -18.61 -54.15 7.11
CA PRO A 629 -19.95 -54.71 7.08
C PRO A 629 -19.94 -56.20 6.72
N ARG A 630 -20.92 -56.96 7.26
CA ARG A 630 -21.13 -58.34 6.91
C ARG A 630 -22.49 -58.50 6.24
N PRO A 631 -22.69 -59.55 5.41
CA PRO A 631 -23.98 -59.83 4.83
C PRO A 631 -25.08 -59.97 5.89
N GLY A 632 -26.18 -59.22 5.72
CA GLY A 632 -27.31 -59.21 6.64
C GLY A 632 -27.30 -58.07 7.67
N GLU A 633 -26.21 -57.32 7.81
CA GLU A 633 -26.17 -56.08 8.59
C GLU A 633 -26.82 -54.93 7.79
N THR A 634 -27.79 -54.25 8.40
CA THR A 634 -28.63 -53.24 7.71
C THR A 634 -28.18 -51.82 7.94
N ASP A 635 -27.42 -51.59 9.00
CA ASP A 635 -26.84 -50.27 9.29
C ASP A 635 -25.41 -50.36 9.88
N TRP A 636 -24.70 -49.22 9.86
CA TRP A 636 -23.32 -49.11 10.36
C TRP A 636 -23.22 -49.43 11.85
N LEU A 637 -24.27 -49.17 12.63
CA LEU A 637 -24.23 -49.33 14.09
C LEU A 637 -24.30 -50.84 14.48
N GLU A 638 -25.01 -51.66 13.71
CA GLU A 638 -24.99 -53.12 13.86
C GLU A 638 -23.59 -53.68 13.65
N THR A 639 -22.91 -53.24 12.57
CA THR A 639 -21.53 -53.60 12.28
C THR A 639 -20.61 -53.20 13.43
N VAL A 640 -20.67 -51.96 13.88
CA VAL A 640 -19.81 -51.44 14.96
C VAL A 640 -20.07 -52.19 16.28
N ARG A 641 -21.35 -52.49 16.62
CA ARG A 641 -21.66 -53.28 17.82
C ARG A 641 -21.07 -54.69 17.76
N ARG A 642 -21.15 -55.36 16.61
CA ARG A 642 -20.52 -56.67 16.42
C ARG A 642 -18.99 -56.56 16.56
N GLU A 643 -18.35 -55.60 15.93
CA GLU A 643 -16.91 -55.42 16.01
C GLU A 643 -16.45 -55.15 17.45
N VAL A 644 -17.14 -54.26 18.17
CA VAL A 644 -16.87 -54.00 19.59
C VAL A 644 -17.04 -55.24 20.45
N SER A 645 -18.13 -56.04 20.22
CA SER A 645 -18.33 -57.29 20.94
C SER A 645 -17.23 -58.30 20.65
N THR A 646 -16.83 -58.42 19.39
CA THR A 646 -15.75 -59.33 18.98
C THR A 646 -14.44 -58.99 19.67
N VAL A 647 -14.03 -57.70 19.66
CA VAL A 647 -12.80 -57.25 20.31
C VAL A 647 -12.82 -57.44 21.84
N ARG A 648 -14.03 -57.38 22.46
CA ARG A 648 -14.16 -57.57 23.91
C ARG A 648 -14.22 -59.00 24.36
N SER A 649 -14.57 -59.95 23.46
CA SER A 649 -14.70 -61.36 23.75
C SER A 649 -13.55 -62.20 23.20
N ALA A 650 -12.70 -61.67 22.36
CA ALA A 650 -11.48 -62.29 21.85
C ALA A 650 -10.30 -62.04 22.81
#